data_c0e8252547e6d33d53b6d540c87e01c6
#
_entry.id   c0e8252547e6d33d53b6d540c87e01c6
#
_cell.length_a   1.000
_cell.length_b   1.000
_cell.length_c   1.000
_cell.angle_alpha   90.00
_cell.angle_beta   90.00
_cell.angle_gamma   90.00
#
_symmetry.space_group_name_H-M   'P 1'
#
loop_
_entity.id
_entity.type
_entity.pdbx_description
1 polymer ?
#
loop_
_entity_poly.entity_id
_entity_poly.type
_entity_poly.pdbx_seq_one_letter_code
_entity_poly.pdbx_strand_id
1 'polypeptide(L)'
;MRLRLLQLSLLAVFAAAGLGGARAQNAPLPAATALTLPNPILFVTQVPIPADFATIGAVFANHHADMQSVGRGGDLWIRYPDGTLKNLTAAAGYGSGDPSGFQDANAIAVRDPAVSWDGTKAIFSMVVGAPTKQYQVKTFLWQLYEITGLGVNQTPMITKVPNQPANYNNVSPIYGTDDRIIFVSDRPHNGASHLYPQLDEYELTPVNTGLWSLDPSSGDLFQLDHAPSGDFTPSLDSFGRVIFTRWDHLQRDQEADADAEAVAQGQAPTYGTFNYADETANAPYAFNQRAEVFPEPRSSRTDLLAGTNLVGHTFNFFSPWQINEDGAEAETLNHIGRQELGIYADASFNDDPNLTYLPAGTHANQYQLRGDGGLLHIKESPVTPGLYYSTYAHEFGTHAAGQIVTITGAPTLNADQMVVTPITHPATASATDTPTADHSGLYRDPLPLADGSVIAAHTAETRQDANSGTTSAPGSRYDFRLQLLAPAGNGYQAAGQALTGGIVKTLSYWDPDTLVSYSGPLWELNPVELRARTRPARLTTPLPAPEQAAFAAAGVDPAAFKAYLIQHNLALAVTRNVTTRDNADRQQPFNLRVAGGGAQTIGAAGKIYDVAFMQFFQADLIRGKGLYKSTDTPQPGRRVLAQPMHDSTAHMLNAAHGGSPASSVTIAGDGSVAAFIPARRAMTWQMTDATGTPVVRERLWVTFQPGEVRVCASCHGLNNVDQAGATAPTNTPDALYQLLVSWKSQLNVKPGVFLPLTRR
;
A
#
# COMPACT_ATOMS: atom_id res chain seq x y z
N MET A 1 -17.05 31.94 -1.92
CA MET A 1 -16.16 32.96 -1.36
C MET A 1 -15.17 32.23 -0.47
N ARG A 2 -14.04 31.93 -1.05
CA ARG A 2 -12.73 31.66 -0.44
C ARG A 2 -12.73 30.99 0.94
N LEU A 3 -12.53 29.68 0.99
CA LEU A 3 -11.89 29.01 2.13
C LEU A 3 -10.53 28.48 1.68
N ARG A 4 -9.56 29.37 1.65
CA ARG A 4 -8.16 29.09 1.91
C ARG A 4 -7.93 29.49 3.36
N LEU A 5 -7.72 28.57 4.23
CA LEU A 5 -7.27 28.69 5.63
C LEU A 5 -7.32 27.27 6.19
N LEU A 6 -6.26 26.67 6.62
CA LEU A 6 -5.37 27.06 7.69
C LEU A 6 -3.96 26.46 7.48
N GLN A 7 -3.04 27.26 6.99
CA GLN A 7 -1.66 27.15 7.40
C GLN A 7 -1.45 28.24 8.44
N LEU A 8 -1.33 27.90 9.69
CA LEU A 8 -0.86 28.80 10.75
C LEU A 8 0.66 28.95 10.60
N SER A 9 1.08 29.95 9.85
CA SER A 9 2.45 30.43 9.83
C SER A 9 2.62 31.38 11.01
N LEU A 10 3.39 30.97 12.00
CA LEU A 10 3.96 31.91 12.97
C LEU A 10 5.11 32.67 12.28
N LEU A 11 4.84 33.89 11.83
CA LEU A 11 5.88 34.82 11.40
C LEU A 11 6.55 35.42 12.62
N ALA A 12 7.78 34.98 12.89
CA ALA A 12 8.71 35.76 13.74
C ALA A 12 9.58 36.62 12.83
N VAL A 13 9.40 37.95 12.95
CA VAL A 13 10.23 38.93 12.27
C VAL A 13 11.58 38.97 12.99
N PHE A 14 12.66 38.61 12.32
CA PHE A 14 14.02 38.98 12.71
C PHE A 14 14.66 39.84 11.64
N ALA A 15 15.15 40.97 12.06
CA ALA A 15 15.82 41.99 11.28
C ALA A 15 17.16 41.46 10.74
N ALA A 16 17.42 41.78 9.47
CA ALA A 16 18.66 41.49 8.78
C ALA A 16 19.85 42.27 9.35
N ALA A 17 20.91 41.54 9.69
CA ALA A 17 22.26 42.09 9.74
C ALA A 17 23.09 41.25 8.72
N GLY A 18 23.46 41.88 7.62
CA GLY A 18 24.30 41.26 6.62
C GLY A 18 25.72 41.03 7.11
N LEU A 19 26.19 39.81 6.96
CA LEU A 19 27.62 39.47 6.96
C LEU A 19 27.88 38.63 5.71
N GLY A 20 28.59 39.21 4.76
CA GLY A 20 29.07 38.53 3.58
C GLY A 20 30.01 37.38 3.92
N GLY A 21 29.56 36.16 3.75
CA GLY A 21 30.41 34.97 3.82
C GLY A 21 31.04 34.69 2.45
N ALA A 22 32.35 34.74 2.38
CA ALA A 22 33.14 34.36 1.22
C ALA A 22 32.87 32.89 0.87
N ARG A 23 32.48 32.61 -0.39
CA ARG A 23 32.44 31.25 -0.94
C ARG A 23 33.84 30.66 -0.91
N ALA A 24 34.03 29.60 -0.13
CA ALA A 24 35.20 28.75 -0.26
C ALA A 24 35.16 28.08 -1.67
N GLN A 25 36.16 28.39 -2.49
CA GLN A 25 36.41 27.65 -3.72
C GLN A 25 36.76 26.22 -3.35
N ASN A 26 35.97 25.26 -3.81
CA ASN A 26 36.25 23.84 -3.67
C ASN A 26 37.58 23.52 -4.37
N ALA A 27 38.57 23.07 -3.62
CA ALA A 27 39.74 22.41 -4.17
C ALA A 27 39.28 21.11 -4.85
N PRO A 28 39.91 20.70 -5.98
CA PRO A 28 39.58 19.43 -6.61
C PRO A 28 39.82 18.29 -5.62
N LEU A 29 38.78 17.51 -5.35
CA LEU A 29 38.92 16.30 -4.57
C LEU A 29 39.93 15.36 -5.23
N PRO A 30 40.79 14.65 -4.47
CA PRO A 30 41.69 13.67 -5.04
C PRO A 30 40.89 12.65 -5.86
N ALA A 31 41.41 12.25 -7.01
CA ALA A 31 40.81 11.25 -7.88
C ALA A 31 40.51 10.00 -7.02
N ALA A 32 39.22 9.79 -6.73
CA ALA A 32 38.76 8.62 -6.01
C ALA A 32 39.18 7.38 -6.81
N THR A 33 39.73 6.38 -6.16
CA THR A 33 39.89 5.05 -6.76
C THR A 33 38.54 4.66 -7.38
N ALA A 34 38.53 4.37 -8.68
CA ALA A 34 37.31 4.13 -9.41
C ALA A 34 36.54 2.99 -8.74
N LEU A 35 35.33 3.27 -8.25
CA LEU A 35 34.43 2.28 -7.65
C LEU A 35 34.07 1.26 -8.72
N THR A 36 34.52 0.01 -8.55
CA THR A 36 34.12 -1.09 -9.43
C THR A 36 32.94 -1.83 -8.79
N LEU A 37 31.86 -1.98 -9.54
CA LEU A 37 30.67 -2.72 -9.11
C LEU A 37 30.60 -4.07 -9.82
N PRO A 38 29.92 -5.08 -9.22
CA PRO A 38 29.83 -6.42 -9.85
C PRO A 38 29.07 -6.39 -11.17
N ASN A 39 28.04 -5.56 -11.27
CA ASN A 39 27.15 -5.44 -12.43
C ASN A 39 26.84 -3.96 -12.71
N PRO A 40 26.33 -3.63 -13.91
CA PRO A 40 25.83 -2.29 -14.19
C PRO A 40 24.63 -1.94 -13.30
N ILE A 41 24.50 -0.65 -12.98
CA ILE A 41 23.36 -0.11 -12.22
C ILE A 41 22.55 0.79 -13.12
N LEU A 42 21.27 0.46 -13.32
CA LEU A 42 20.26 1.38 -13.85
C LEU A 42 19.80 2.30 -12.72
N PHE A 43 19.59 3.57 -13.00
CA PHE A 43 19.03 4.52 -12.06
C PHE A 43 18.35 5.67 -12.79
N VAL A 44 17.53 6.42 -12.09
CA VAL A 44 16.88 7.61 -12.65
C VAL A 44 17.50 8.87 -12.09
N THR A 45 17.49 9.93 -12.92
CA THR A 45 17.72 11.29 -12.41
C THR A 45 16.41 12.05 -12.36
N GLN A 46 16.29 12.94 -11.39
CA GLN A 46 15.08 13.72 -11.14
C GLN A 46 15.41 15.17 -10.79
N VAL A 47 14.63 16.10 -11.34
CA VAL A 47 14.71 17.50 -10.92
C VAL A 47 14.25 17.60 -9.48
N PRO A 48 15.03 18.19 -8.56
CA PRO A 48 14.64 18.34 -7.17
C PRO A 48 13.32 19.10 -7.01
N ILE A 49 12.42 18.57 -6.21
CA ILE A 49 11.14 19.18 -5.85
C ILE A 49 11.19 19.48 -4.34
N PRO A 50 11.08 20.76 -3.91
CA PRO A 50 11.29 21.12 -2.51
C PRO A 50 10.15 20.76 -1.55
N ALA A 51 9.01 20.31 -2.03
CA ALA A 51 7.89 19.84 -1.22
C ALA A 51 7.57 18.42 -1.57
N ASP A 52 7.16 17.61 -0.60
CA ASP A 52 6.94 16.18 -0.80
C ASP A 52 5.47 15.72 -0.69
N PHE A 53 4.52 16.61 -0.41
CA PHE A 53 3.12 16.27 -0.49
C PHE A 53 2.68 16.14 -1.97
N ALA A 54 2.16 14.98 -2.33
CA ALA A 54 1.73 14.65 -3.69
C ALA A 54 2.80 14.85 -4.79
N THR A 55 4.07 14.80 -4.43
CA THR A 55 5.19 14.87 -5.38
C THR A 55 5.75 13.49 -5.69
N ILE A 56 6.57 13.40 -6.73
CA ILE A 56 7.21 12.13 -7.12
C ILE A 56 8.07 11.52 -5.99
N GLY A 57 8.57 12.33 -5.08
CA GLY A 57 9.33 11.86 -3.91
C GLY A 57 8.48 11.41 -2.73
N ALA A 58 7.18 11.73 -2.72
CA ALA A 58 6.27 11.43 -1.61
C ALA A 58 6.10 9.93 -1.36
N VAL A 59 5.56 9.59 -0.20
CA VAL A 59 5.19 8.22 0.14
C VAL A 59 3.90 7.84 -0.58
N PHE A 60 2.84 8.63 -0.44
CA PHE A 60 1.59 8.43 -1.17
C PHE A 60 1.33 9.57 -2.15
N ALA A 61 0.34 9.43 -3.02
CA ALA A 61 0.04 10.38 -4.10
C ALA A 61 1.24 10.70 -5.01
N ASN A 62 2.26 9.86 -4.98
CA ASN A 62 3.52 10.05 -5.72
C ASN A 62 3.39 9.73 -7.22
N HIS A 63 2.21 9.31 -7.67
CA HIS A 63 1.89 9.01 -9.06
C HIS A 63 1.34 10.23 -9.84
N HIS A 64 1.28 11.41 -9.23
CA HIS A 64 0.88 12.61 -9.94
C HIS A 64 1.90 12.98 -11.03
N ALA A 65 1.41 13.43 -12.18
CA ALA A 65 2.25 13.69 -13.36
C ALA A 65 2.25 15.16 -13.81
N ASP A 66 1.56 16.05 -13.09
CA ASP A 66 1.57 17.49 -13.34
C ASP A 66 2.94 18.11 -13.03
N MET A 67 3.11 19.39 -13.40
CA MET A 67 4.42 20.04 -13.30
C MET A 67 4.81 20.38 -11.85
N GLN A 68 3.83 20.50 -10.94
CA GLN A 68 4.10 20.76 -9.52
C GLN A 68 4.51 19.49 -8.79
N SER A 69 4.00 18.35 -9.22
CA SER A 69 4.31 17.05 -8.62
C SER A 69 5.62 16.46 -9.14
N VAL A 70 5.98 16.73 -10.41
CA VAL A 70 7.23 16.24 -11.01
C VAL A 70 7.76 17.21 -12.09
N GLY A 71 8.97 17.74 -11.89
CA GLY A 71 9.67 18.51 -12.89
C GLY A 71 10.07 17.66 -14.10
N ARG A 72 10.23 18.29 -15.25
CA ARG A 72 10.74 17.62 -16.47
C ARG A 72 12.24 17.83 -16.62
N GLY A 73 12.89 16.88 -17.28
CA GLY A 73 14.35 16.92 -17.53
C GLY A 73 15.13 15.84 -16.81
N GLY A 74 14.45 14.95 -16.06
CA GLY A 74 15.04 13.73 -15.55
C GLY A 74 15.16 12.65 -16.63
N ASP A 75 16.08 11.70 -16.46
CA ASP A 75 16.47 10.69 -17.44
C ASP A 75 16.69 9.33 -16.81
N LEU A 76 16.62 8.25 -17.61
CA LEU A 76 17.09 6.92 -17.25
C LEU A 76 18.57 6.79 -17.63
N TRP A 77 19.39 6.45 -16.65
CA TRP A 77 20.83 6.29 -16.78
C TRP A 77 21.27 4.86 -16.48
N ILE A 78 22.42 4.49 -17.02
CA ILE A 78 23.16 3.31 -16.64
C ILE A 78 24.60 3.67 -16.28
N ARG A 79 25.07 3.13 -15.13
CA ARG A 79 26.47 3.15 -14.74
C ARG A 79 27.02 1.75 -14.90
N TYR A 80 28.05 1.61 -15.75
CA TYR A 80 28.74 0.34 -15.96
C TYR A 80 29.75 0.07 -14.82
N PRO A 81 30.22 -1.20 -14.67
CA PRO A 81 31.14 -1.57 -13.61
C PRO A 81 32.42 -0.71 -13.51
N ASP A 82 32.94 -0.27 -14.64
CA ASP A 82 34.12 0.57 -14.76
C ASP A 82 33.90 2.05 -14.42
N GLY A 83 32.66 2.44 -14.11
CA GLY A 83 32.25 3.83 -13.84
C GLY A 83 31.76 4.60 -15.05
N THR A 84 31.79 4.03 -16.25
CA THR A 84 31.22 4.67 -17.47
C THR A 84 29.73 4.91 -17.26
N LEU A 85 29.29 6.12 -17.63
CA LEU A 85 27.89 6.54 -17.57
C LEU A 85 27.30 6.68 -18.97
N LYS A 86 26.02 6.27 -19.13
CA LYS A 86 25.28 6.48 -20.37
C LYS A 86 23.85 6.92 -20.05
N ASN A 87 23.42 8.03 -20.67
CA ASN A 87 22.04 8.45 -20.64
C ASN A 87 21.24 7.64 -21.67
N LEU A 88 20.43 6.70 -21.20
CA LEU A 88 19.70 5.75 -22.04
C LEU A 88 18.52 6.41 -22.76
N THR A 89 17.78 7.28 -22.08
CA THR A 89 16.62 7.98 -22.66
C THR A 89 17.04 8.95 -23.73
N ALA A 90 18.06 9.76 -23.49
CA ALA A 90 18.61 10.64 -24.51
C ALA A 90 19.19 9.89 -25.72
N ALA A 91 19.93 8.79 -25.47
CA ALA A 91 20.46 7.95 -26.55
C ALA A 91 19.36 7.23 -27.37
N ALA A 92 18.16 7.06 -26.80
CA ALA A 92 16.98 6.54 -27.48
C ALA A 92 16.13 7.66 -28.16
N GLY A 93 16.57 8.93 -28.08
CA GLY A 93 15.88 10.05 -28.71
C GLY A 93 14.74 10.68 -27.89
N TYR A 94 14.69 10.42 -26.58
CA TYR A 94 13.72 11.02 -25.68
C TYR A 94 14.32 12.21 -24.91
N GLY A 95 13.45 13.12 -24.46
CA GLY A 95 13.82 14.34 -23.77
C GLY A 95 13.82 15.56 -24.69
N SER A 96 13.84 16.76 -24.10
CA SER A 96 13.93 17.99 -24.87
C SER A 96 15.32 18.16 -25.47
N GLY A 97 15.39 18.47 -26.76
CA GLY A 97 16.60 18.80 -27.48
C GLY A 97 16.90 20.31 -27.54
N ASP A 98 16.15 21.15 -26.82
CA ASP A 98 16.34 22.60 -26.82
C ASP A 98 17.69 22.99 -26.17
N PRO A 99 18.59 23.69 -26.91
CA PRO A 99 19.90 24.05 -26.38
C PRO A 99 19.85 25.01 -25.17
N SER A 100 18.75 25.75 -25.00
CA SER A 100 18.54 26.60 -23.82
C SER A 100 18.16 25.82 -22.56
N GLY A 101 17.87 24.51 -22.70
CA GLY A 101 17.36 23.68 -21.65
C GLY A 101 15.85 23.77 -21.41
N PHE A 102 15.12 24.50 -22.27
CA PHE A 102 13.67 24.59 -22.15
C PHE A 102 13.01 23.22 -22.38
N GLN A 103 12.14 22.83 -21.44
CA GLN A 103 11.43 21.57 -21.48
C GLN A 103 10.11 21.73 -22.24
N ASP A 104 10.06 21.14 -23.43
CA ASP A 104 8.97 21.25 -24.41
C ASP A 104 8.04 20.01 -24.42
N ALA A 105 7.35 19.82 -25.53
CA ALA A 105 6.46 18.68 -25.74
C ALA A 105 7.15 17.30 -25.72
N ASN A 106 8.49 17.26 -25.90
CA ASN A 106 9.28 16.03 -25.88
C ASN A 106 9.99 15.80 -24.53
N ALA A 107 9.87 16.76 -23.60
CA ALA A 107 10.42 16.64 -22.26
C ALA A 107 9.91 15.39 -21.56
N ILE A 108 10.73 14.80 -20.68
CA ILE A 108 10.37 13.60 -19.94
C ILE A 108 10.67 13.74 -18.45
N ALA A 109 10.03 12.89 -17.68
CA ALA A 109 10.52 12.41 -16.38
C ALA A 109 10.36 10.88 -16.32
N VAL A 110 11.21 10.22 -15.55
CA VAL A 110 11.28 8.76 -15.47
C VAL A 110 11.35 8.30 -14.00
N ARG A 111 10.85 7.08 -13.73
CA ARG A 111 10.89 6.49 -12.39
C ARG A 111 10.78 4.97 -12.42
N ASP A 112 11.15 4.34 -11.31
CA ASP A 112 10.91 2.94 -10.96
C ASP A 112 11.33 1.93 -12.04
N PRO A 113 12.59 1.87 -12.46
CA PRO A 113 13.05 0.85 -13.38
C PRO A 113 13.06 -0.54 -12.72
N ALA A 114 12.72 -1.57 -13.50
CA ALA A 114 12.89 -2.98 -13.13
C ALA A 114 13.49 -3.78 -14.28
N VAL A 115 14.37 -4.72 -13.97
CA VAL A 115 15.12 -5.52 -14.96
C VAL A 115 14.42 -6.86 -15.21
N SER A 116 14.37 -7.30 -16.48
CA SER A 116 13.86 -8.62 -16.86
C SER A 116 14.67 -9.76 -16.23
N TRP A 117 14.09 -10.97 -16.21
CA TRP A 117 14.73 -12.13 -15.59
C TRP A 117 16.06 -12.51 -16.23
N ASP A 118 16.19 -12.34 -17.52
CA ASP A 118 17.39 -12.61 -18.31
C ASP A 118 18.41 -11.46 -18.30
N GLY A 119 18.06 -10.29 -17.72
CA GLY A 119 18.93 -9.12 -17.66
C GLY A 119 19.11 -8.40 -19.00
N THR A 120 18.33 -8.69 -20.03
CA THR A 120 18.51 -8.15 -21.38
C THR A 120 17.73 -6.88 -21.66
N LYS A 121 16.67 -6.63 -20.88
CA LYS A 121 15.80 -5.46 -20.99
C LYS A 121 15.37 -4.96 -19.61
N ALA A 122 14.81 -3.75 -19.59
CA ALA A 122 14.19 -3.20 -18.40
C ALA A 122 12.84 -2.58 -18.74
N ILE A 123 11.97 -2.48 -17.72
CA ILE A 123 10.71 -1.75 -17.77
C ILE A 123 10.79 -0.58 -16.78
N PHE A 124 10.12 0.52 -17.08
CA PHE A 124 10.10 1.71 -16.23
C PHE A 124 8.87 2.57 -16.53
N SER A 125 8.59 3.52 -15.66
CA SER A 125 7.52 4.49 -15.89
C SER A 125 8.10 5.79 -16.43
N MET A 126 7.44 6.35 -17.44
CA MET A 126 7.82 7.63 -18.06
C MET A 126 6.59 8.48 -18.34
N VAL A 127 6.69 9.74 -18.02
CA VAL A 127 5.77 10.77 -18.50
C VAL A 127 6.44 11.56 -19.63
N VAL A 128 5.70 11.85 -20.69
CA VAL A 128 6.21 12.59 -21.86
C VAL A 128 5.41 13.86 -22.04
N GLY A 129 6.10 14.97 -22.18
CA GLY A 129 5.59 16.28 -22.46
C GLY A 129 5.63 17.24 -21.28
N ALA A 130 5.71 18.52 -21.61
CA ALA A 130 5.55 19.68 -20.75
C ALA A 130 4.72 20.74 -21.45
N PRO A 131 4.19 21.76 -20.76
CA PRO A 131 3.59 22.93 -21.40
C PRO A 131 4.64 23.65 -22.26
N THR A 132 4.27 24.02 -23.49
CA THR A 132 5.16 24.68 -24.44
C THR A 132 5.06 26.21 -24.40
N LYS A 133 4.06 26.71 -23.65
CA LYS A 133 3.85 28.15 -23.48
C LYS A 133 3.10 28.40 -22.16
N GLN A 134 3.20 29.64 -21.69
CA GLN A 134 2.50 30.14 -20.52
C GLN A 134 0.98 29.89 -20.60
N TYR A 135 0.35 29.56 -19.45
CA TYR A 135 -1.09 29.26 -19.30
C TYR A 135 -1.58 28.04 -20.08
N GLN A 136 -0.68 27.21 -20.57
CA GLN A 136 -1.07 25.96 -21.21
C GLN A 136 -1.32 24.88 -20.17
N VAL A 137 -2.57 24.60 -19.89
CA VAL A 137 -2.97 23.47 -19.03
C VAL A 137 -3.10 22.22 -19.89
N LYS A 138 -2.36 21.17 -19.52
CA LYS A 138 -2.40 19.86 -20.15
C LYS A 138 -2.45 18.78 -19.07
N THR A 139 -3.15 17.70 -19.36
CA THR A 139 -3.10 16.48 -18.54
C THR A 139 -1.93 15.63 -19.01
N PHE A 140 -1.09 15.24 -18.07
CA PHE A 140 0.00 14.31 -18.27
C PHE A 140 -0.26 13.06 -17.45
N LEU A 141 0.20 11.92 -17.95
CA LEU A 141 0.02 10.62 -17.29
C LEU A 141 1.32 9.82 -17.37
N TRP A 142 1.68 9.18 -16.28
CA TRP A 142 2.72 8.18 -16.26
C TRP A 142 2.27 6.96 -17.04
N GLN A 143 3.14 6.47 -17.91
CA GLN A 143 2.91 5.27 -18.71
C GLN A 143 4.12 4.35 -18.63
N LEU A 144 3.91 3.06 -18.89
CA LEU A 144 4.95 2.03 -18.84
C LEU A 144 5.67 1.91 -20.18
N TYR A 145 6.99 1.79 -20.12
CA TYR A 145 7.86 1.63 -21.28
C TYR A 145 8.89 0.54 -21.02
N GLU A 146 9.22 -0.25 -22.05
CA GLU A 146 10.34 -1.17 -22.04
C GLU A 146 11.53 -0.56 -22.79
N ILE A 147 12.74 -0.93 -22.37
CA ILE A 147 13.99 -0.53 -23.02
C ILE A 147 14.88 -1.75 -23.22
N THR A 148 15.46 -1.83 -24.42
CA THR A 148 16.49 -2.81 -24.82
C THR A 148 17.76 -2.06 -25.25
N GLY A 149 18.83 -2.80 -25.59
CA GLY A 149 20.09 -2.18 -26.00
C GLY A 149 20.86 -1.55 -24.85
N LEU A 150 20.89 -2.21 -23.70
CA LEU A 150 21.47 -1.72 -22.45
C LEU A 150 23.01 -1.82 -22.39
N GLY A 151 23.67 -2.49 -23.33
CA GLY A 151 25.13 -2.58 -23.39
C GLY A 151 25.79 -1.23 -23.72
N VAL A 152 27.07 -1.07 -23.31
CA VAL A 152 27.83 0.18 -23.47
C VAL A 152 27.85 0.65 -24.93
N ASN A 153 28.04 -0.27 -25.88
CA ASN A 153 28.13 0.00 -27.33
C ASN A 153 26.80 -0.27 -28.08
N GLN A 154 25.72 -0.60 -27.38
CA GLN A 154 24.42 -0.83 -28.01
C GLN A 154 23.62 0.47 -28.11
N THR A 155 22.76 0.58 -29.12
CA THR A 155 21.80 1.69 -29.21
C THR A 155 20.55 1.32 -28.42
N PRO A 156 20.15 2.10 -27.41
CA PRO A 156 18.92 1.83 -26.69
C PRO A 156 17.69 2.03 -27.57
N MET A 157 16.69 1.18 -27.36
CA MET A 157 15.37 1.32 -28.00
C MET A 157 14.30 1.26 -26.93
N ILE A 158 13.45 2.29 -26.88
CA ILE A 158 12.35 2.42 -25.92
C ILE A 158 11.03 2.20 -26.65
N THR A 159 10.20 1.30 -26.11
CA THR A 159 8.89 0.97 -26.65
C THR A 159 7.83 1.12 -25.57
N LYS A 160 6.72 1.78 -25.88
CA LYS A 160 5.60 1.90 -24.96
C LYS A 160 4.94 0.52 -24.80
N VAL A 161 4.67 0.11 -23.55
CA VAL A 161 3.97 -1.16 -23.26
C VAL A 161 2.56 -1.11 -23.86
N PRO A 162 2.17 -2.08 -24.69
CA PRO A 162 0.83 -2.10 -25.26
C PRO A 162 -0.23 -2.47 -24.22
N ASN A 163 -1.48 -2.13 -24.52
CA ASN A 163 -2.67 -2.51 -23.76
C ASN A 163 -2.74 -2.02 -22.30
N GLN A 164 -1.79 -1.20 -21.85
CA GLN A 164 -1.86 -0.60 -20.52
C GLN A 164 -2.98 0.44 -20.43
N PRO A 165 -3.52 0.75 -19.22
CA PRO A 165 -4.52 1.78 -19.01
C PRO A 165 -4.01 3.17 -19.47
N ALA A 166 -4.46 3.65 -20.63
CA ALA A 166 -3.92 4.85 -21.26
C ALA A 166 -4.38 6.16 -20.57
N ASN A 167 -5.50 6.12 -19.84
CA ASN A 167 -6.13 7.30 -19.22
C ASN A 167 -5.84 7.42 -17.73
N TYR A 168 -4.92 6.63 -17.21
CA TYR A 168 -4.56 6.57 -15.80
C TYR A 168 -3.04 6.61 -15.65
N ASN A 169 -2.59 6.98 -14.46
CA ASN A 169 -1.18 6.90 -14.12
C ASN A 169 -0.80 5.44 -13.83
N ASN A 170 0.26 4.96 -14.46
CA ASN A 170 0.81 3.63 -14.28
C ASN A 170 2.27 3.77 -13.86
N VAL A 171 2.60 3.32 -12.65
CA VAL A 171 3.93 3.49 -12.04
C VAL A 171 4.43 2.19 -11.40
N SER A 172 5.69 2.16 -11.03
CA SER A 172 6.36 1.07 -10.32
C SER A 172 6.16 -0.32 -10.94
N PRO A 173 6.45 -0.51 -12.25
CA PRO A 173 6.27 -1.79 -12.92
C PRO A 173 7.33 -2.81 -12.53
N ILE A 174 6.94 -4.08 -12.46
CA ILE A 174 7.84 -5.24 -12.36
C ILE A 174 7.40 -6.34 -13.34
N TYR A 175 8.32 -7.25 -13.67
CA TYR A 175 8.01 -8.46 -14.43
C TYR A 175 7.57 -9.58 -13.49
N GLY A 176 6.42 -10.18 -13.77
CA GLY A 176 5.97 -11.40 -13.15
C GLY A 176 6.75 -12.64 -13.60
N THR A 177 6.48 -13.77 -12.97
CA THR A 177 7.10 -15.07 -13.33
C THR A 177 6.59 -15.60 -14.67
N ASP A 178 5.47 -15.13 -15.15
CA ASP A 178 4.82 -15.50 -16.42
C ASP A 178 4.93 -14.41 -17.50
N ASP A 179 5.85 -13.46 -17.32
CA ASP A 179 6.08 -12.29 -18.19
C ASP A 179 4.91 -11.28 -18.22
N ARG A 180 3.91 -11.42 -17.36
CA ARG A 180 2.95 -10.35 -17.09
C ARG A 180 3.66 -9.17 -16.43
N ILE A 181 3.08 -7.99 -16.54
CA ILE A 181 3.57 -6.79 -15.89
C ILE A 181 2.67 -6.51 -14.70
N ILE A 182 3.27 -6.48 -13.50
CA ILE A 182 2.62 -6.03 -12.27
C ILE A 182 3.03 -4.59 -12.05
N PHE A 183 2.08 -3.72 -11.75
CA PHE A 183 2.31 -2.29 -11.60
C PHE A 183 1.29 -1.65 -10.67
N VAL A 184 1.55 -0.41 -10.30
CA VAL A 184 0.67 0.41 -9.47
C VAL A 184 -0.08 1.40 -10.37
N SER A 185 -1.38 1.59 -10.14
CA SER A 185 -2.19 2.53 -10.93
C SER A 185 -3.28 3.19 -10.09
N ASP A 186 -3.61 4.45 -10.42
CA ASP A 186 -4.78 5.17 -9.91
C ASP A 186 -6.08 4.80 -10.66
N ARG A 187 -6.04 3.76 -11.47
CA ARG A 187 -7.21 3.23 -12.17
C ARG A 187 -8.22 2.67 -11.15
N PRO A 188 -9.48 3.12 -11.14
CA PRO A 188 -10.51 2.55 -10.28
C PRO A 188 -10.89 1.12 -10.71
N HIS A 189 -11.52 0.37 -9.82
CA HIS A 189 -12.06 -0.95 -10.15
C HIS A 189 -12.96 -0.88 -11.38
N ASN A 190 -12.76 -1.79 -12.34
CA ASN A 190 -13.41 -1.80 -13.65
C ASN A 190 -13.33 -0.48 -14.45
N GLY A 191 -12.48 0.46 -14.03
CA GLY A 191 -12.37 1.78 -14.65
C GLY A 191 -13.54 2.73 -14.32
N ALA A 192 -14.43 2.36 -13.40
CA ALA A 192 -15.58 3.17 -12.98
C ALA A 192 -15.26 3.85 -11.63
N SER A 193 -15.10 5.17 -11.64
CA SER A 193 -14.61 5.96 -10.49
C SER A 193 -15.50 5.88 -9.24
N HIS A 194 -16.78 5.53 -9.39
CA HIS A 194 -17.69 5.36 -8.26
C HIS A 194 -17.50 4.03 -7.51
N LEU A 195 -16.77 3.06 -8.07
CA LEU A 195 -16.55 1.75 -7.44
C LEU A 195 -15.28 1.69 -6.60
N TYR A 196 -14.41 2.66 -6.74
CA TYR A 196 -13.14 2.69 -6.01
C TYR A 196 -12.69 4.12 -5.80
N PRO A 197 -12.83 4.65 -4.59
CA PRO A 197 -12.44 6.03 -4.31
C PRO A 197 -10.92 6.16 -4.44
N GLN A 198 -10.52 7.06 -5.32
CA GLN A 198 -9.13 7.38 -5.58
C GLN A 198 -8.71 8.70 -4.94
N LEU A 199 -9.66 9.36 -4.25
CA LEU A 199 -9.46 10.69 -3.68
C LEU A 199 -9.25 10.64 -2.17
N ASP A 200 -8.41 11.49 -1.64
CA ASP A 200 -8.42 11.87 -0.24
C ASP A 200 -9.61 12.80 0.07
N GLU A 201 -9.98 12.95 1.35
CA GLU A 201 -11.08 13.82 1.79
C GLU A 201 -10.93 15.26 1.30
N TYR A 202 -9.70 15.71 1.11
CA TYR A 202 -9.36 17.09 0.77
C TYR A 202 -8.90 17.29 -0.66
N GLU A 203 -8.64 16.19 -1.37
CA GLU A 203 -8.05 16.24 -2.69
C GLU A 203 -9.13 16.20 -3.79
N LEU A 204 -8.84 16.88 -4.90
CA LEU A 204 -9.68 16.90 -6.09
C LEU A 204 -9.17 15.99 -7.21
N THR A 205 -7.96 15.47 -7.04
CA THR A 205 -7.29 14.57 -7.98
C THR A 205 -7.03 13.22 -7.31
N PRO A 206 -6.93 12.12 -8.06
CA PRO A 206 -6.62 10.82 -7.50
C PRO A 206 -5.32 10.81 -6.70
N VAL A 207 -5.35 10.29 -5.47
CA VAL A 207 -4.19 10.18 -4.58
C VAL A 207 -3.92 8.75 -4.15
N ASN A 208 -4.88 7.84 -4.35
CA ASN A 208 -4.77 6.43 -3.99
C ASN A 208 -4.48 5.59 -5.23
N THR A 209 -3.72 4.53 -5.04
CA THR A 209 -3.33 3.59 -6.08
C THR A 209 -3.53 2.16 -5.62
N GLY A 210 -3.72 1.24 -6.56
CA GLY A 210 -3.81 -0.19 -6.30
C GLY A 210 -2.87 -0.99 -7.19
N LEU A 211 -2.70 -2.27 -6.88
CA LEU A 211 -1.90 -3.22 -7.67
C LEU A 211 -2.71 -3.81 -8.82
N TRP A 212 -2.09 -3.85 -10.00
CA TRP A 212 -2.67 -4.38 -11.23
C TRP A 212 -1.72 -5.36 -11.91
N SER A 213 -2.27 -6.34 -12.63
CA SER A 213 -1.54 -7.28 -13.47
C SER A 213 -2.03 -7.20 -14.90
N LEU A 214 -1.11 -7.00 -15.83
CA LEU A 214 -1.36 -6.87 -17.27
C LEU A 214 -0.59 -7.94 -18.05
N ASP A 215 -1.29 -8.68 -18.90
CA ASP A 215 -0.64 -9.37 -20.01
C ASP A 215 -0.55 -8.40 -21.19
N PRO A 216 0.64 -7.90 -21.55
CA PRO A 216 0.77 -6.91 -22.61
C PRO A 216 0.46 -7.47 -24.01
N SER A 217 0.46 -8.80 -24.18
CA SER A 217 0.20 -9.45 -25.45
C SER A 217 -1.29 -9.60 -25.75
N SER A 218 -2.07 -10.00 -24.77
CA SER A 218 -3.52 -10.23 -24.92
C SER A 218 -4.35 -9.01 -24.49
N GLY A 219 -3.79 -8.15 -23.64
CA GLY A 219 -4.52 -7.06 -23.00
C GLY A 219 -5.34 -7.51 -21.79
N ASP A 220 -5.17 -8.74 -21.31
CA ASP A 220 -5.80 -9.20 -20.09
C ASP A 220 -5.25 -8.42 -18.89
N LEU A 221 -6.15 -7.65 -18.26
CA LEU A 221 -5.86 -6.72 -17.16
C LEU A 221 -6.78 -7.01 -16.00
N PHE A 222 -6.23 -7.23 -14.81
CA PHE A 222 -7.03 -7.36 -13.59
C PHE A 222 -6.34 -6.74 -12.38
N GLN A 223 -7.16 -6.40 -11.39
CA GLN A 223 -6.70 -5.85 -10.13
C GLN A 223 -6.26 -6.97 -9.18
N LEU A 224 -5.04 -6.86 -8.65
CA LEU A 224 -4.50 -7.81 -7.68
C LEU A 224 -4.99 -7.49 -6.26
N ASP A 225 -4.94 -6.23 -5.85
CA ASP A 225 -5.37 -5.78 -4.55
C ASP A 225 -6.26 -4.53 -4.64
N HIS A 226 -7.32 -4.53 -3.84
CA HIS A 226 -8.23 -3.41 -3.69
C HIS A 226 -7.97 -2.76 -2.33
N ALA A 227 -6.88 -2.00 -2.23
CA ALA A 227 -6.52 -1.27 -1.02
C ALA A 227 -7.19 0.10 -0.99
N PRO A 228 -8.08 0.39 -0.02
CA PRO A 228 -8.77 1.70 0.03
C PRO A 228 -7.84 2.89 0.22
N SER A 229 -6.65 2.69 0.80
CA SER A 229 -5.67 3.76 1.03
C SER A 229 -4.51 3.75 0.05
N GLY A 230 -4.11 2.62 -0.51
CA GLY A 230 -3.14 2.52 -1.58
C GLY A 230 -2.02 1.51 -1.36
N ASP A 231 -1.44 1.07 -2.48
CA ASP A 231 -0.32 0.14 -2.56
C ASP A 231 0.85 0.79 -3.29
N PHE A 232 2.09 0.46 -2.89
CA PHE A 232 3.28 1.14 -3.39
C PHE A 232 4.44 0.17 -3.64
N THR A 233 5.23 0.46 -4.66
CA THR A 233 6.55 -0.10 -4.94
C THR A 233 6.65 -1.63 -4.83
N PRO A 234 5.90 -2.40 -5.65
CA PRO A 234 5.97 -3.85 -5.62
C PRO A 234 7.35 -4.37 -6.02
N SER A 235 7.70 -5.52 -5.48
CA SER A 235 8.86 -6.31 -5.87
C SER A 235 8.50 -7.80 -5.85
N LEU A 236 9.13 -8.61 -6.70
CA LEU A 236 8.92 -10.06 -6.67
C LEU A 236 10.11 -10.71 -5.97
N ASP A 237 9.84 -11.50 -4.93
CA ASP A 237 10.86 -12.18 -4.16
C ASP A 237 11.28 -13.53 -4.79
N SER A 238 12.30 -14.14 -4.25
CA SER A 238 12.82 -15.43 -4.71
C SER A 238 11.88 -16.62 -4.46
N PHE A 239 10.82 -16.40 -3.70
CA PHE A 239 9.79 -17.41 -3.42
C PHE A 239 8.57 -17.28 -4.33
N GLY A 240 8.51 -16.24 -5.18
CA GLY A 240 7.40 -15.98 -6.10
C GLY A 240 6.26 -15.16 -5.48
N ARG A 241 6.49 -14.48 -4.34
CA ARG A 241 5.54 -13.55 -3.75
C ARG A 241 5.75 -12.14 -4.29
N VAL A 242 4.69 -11.43 -4.54
CA VAL A 242 4.72 -9.97 -4.75
C VAL A 242 4.74 -9.32 -3.37
N ILE A 243 5.86 -8.68 -3.03
CA ILE A 243 6.05 -7.93 -1.79
C ILE A 243 5.89 -6.46 -2.10
N PHE A 244 5.11 -5.74 -1.31
CA PHE A 244 4.82 -4.33 -1.52
C PHE A 244 4.60 -3.60 -0.20
N THR A 245 4.62 -2.28 -0.24
CA THR A 245 4.17 -1.46 0.88
C THR A 245 2.70 -1.16 0.70
N ARG A 246 1.91 -1.39 1.73
CA ARG A 246 0.52 -0.98 1.78
C ARG A 246 0.33 0.08 2.85
N TRP A 247 -0.49 1.08 2.53
CA TRP A 247 -0.92 2.09 3.48
C TRP A 247 -2.23 1.68 4.13
N ASP A 248 -2.21 1.44 5.43
CA ASP A 248 -3.37 1.21 6.27
C ASP A 248 -3.57 2.39 7.19
N HIS A 249 -4.79 2.95 7.19
CA HIS A 249 -5.03 4.28 7.68
C HIS A 249 -6.38 4.40 8.39
N LEU A 250 -6.33 4.79 9.65
CA LEU A 250 -7.46 5.23 10.44
C LEU A 250 -7.12 6.59 11.04
N GLN A 251 -7.61 7.65 10.46
CA GLN A 251 -7.41 9.01 10.96
C GLN A 251 -8.71 9.66 11.35
N ARG A 252 -8.60 10.88 11.88
CA ARG A 252 -9.71 11.77 12.16
C ARG A 252 -10.51 12.02 10.88
N ASP A 253 -11.80 11.74 10.92
CA ASP A 253 -12.74 12.11 9.87
C ASP A 253 -13.15 13.57 10.07
N GLN A 254 -12.38 14.49 9.50
CA GLN A 254 -12.58 15.93 9.70
C GLN A 254 -13.89 16.43 9.06
N GLU A 255 -14.36 15.80 7.99
CA GLU A 255 -15.64 16.15 7.38
C GLU A 255 -16.81 15.74 8.29
N ALA A 256 -16.75 14.58 8.92
CA ALA A 256 -17.75 14.16 9.89
C ALA A 256 -17.72 15.04 11.16
N ASP A 257 -16.53 15.44 11.62
CA ASP A 257 -16.39 16.34 12.75
C ASP A 257 -16.94 17.73 12.44
N ALA A 258 -16.66 18.26 11.25
CA ALA A 258 -17.19 19.55 10.81
C ALA A 258 -18.74 19.54 10.71
N ASP A 259 -19.32 18.44 10.25
CA ASP A 259 -20.76 18.24 10.21
C ASP A 259 -21.36 18.14 11.63
N ALA A 260 -20.69 17.41 12.54
CA ALA A 260 -21.12 17.30 13.93
C ALA A 260 -21.11 18.68 14.63
N GLU A 261 -20.08 19.48 14.36
CA GLU A 261 -19.99 20.85 14.87
C GLU A 261 -21.08 21.76 14.29
N ALA A 262 -21.34 21.68 12.97
CA ALA A 262 -22.40 22.43 12.31
C ALA A 262 -23.78 22.11 12.92
N VAL A 263 -24.08 20.82 13.15
CA VAL A 263 -25.32 20.37 13.79
C VAL A 263 -25.43 20.89 15.23
N ALA A 264 -24.34 20.85 16.00
CA ALA A 264 -24.30 21.39 17.37
C ALA A 264 -24.56 22.90 17.41
N GLN A 265 -24.23 23.62 16.33
CA GLN A 265 -24.51 25.05 16.15
C GLN A 265 -25.90 25.33 15.53
N GLY A 266 -26.73 24.32 15.33
CA GLY A 266 -28.05 24.44 14.70
C GLY A 266 -28.02 24.67 13.19
N GLN A 267 -26.90 24.39 12.55
CA GLN A 267 -26.72 24.48 11.10
C GLN A 267 -26.97 23.11 10.45
N ALA A 268 -27.34 23.12 9.18
CA ALA A 268 -27.47 21.86 8.42
C ALA A 268 -26.09 21.26 8.10
N PRO A 269 -25.92 19.95 8.21
CA PRO A 269 -24.69 19.29 7.79
C PRO A 269 -24.46 19.48 6.27
N THR A 270 -23.18 19.63 5.90
CA THR A 270 -22.77 19.90 4.51
C THR A 270 -22.28 18.64 3.81
N TYR A 271 -21.65 17.74 4.57
CA TYR A 271 -21.06 16.52 4.04
C TYR A 271 -22.04 15.34 4.21
N GLY A 272 -21.95 14.41 3.29
CA GLY A 272 -22.77 13.20 3.31
C GLY A 272 -21.92 11.97 3.08
N THR A 273 -22.55 10.83 3.06
CA THR A 273 -21.96 9.59 2.59
C THR A 273 -22.54 9.21 1.24
N PHE A 274 -21.67 8.69 0.38
CA PHE A 274 -22.06 8.12 -0.89
C PHE A 274 -21.99 6.60 -0.78
N ASN A 275 -23.08 5.94 -1.16
CA ASN A 275 -23.12 4.49 -1.19
C ASN A 275 -22.93 4.02 -2.64
N TYR A 276 -21.82 3.40 -2.93
CA TYR A 276 -21.48 2.82 -4.24
C TYR A 276 -21.71 1.30 -4.30
N ALA A 277 -22.56 0.77 -3.45
CA ALA A 277 -22.99 -0.63 -3.50
C ALA A 277 -23.69 -1.02 -4.82
N ASP A 278 -24.38 -0.07 -5.44
CA ASP A 278 -24.90 -0.21 -6.81
C ASP A 278 -23.76 0.02 -7.81
N GLU A 279 -23.29 -1.04 -8.44
CA GLU A 279 -22.19 -1.01 -9.40
C GLU A 279 -22.62 -0.56 -10.82
N THR A 280 -23.85 -0.13 -11.00
CA THR A 280 -24.30 0.41 -12.29
C THR A 280 -23.75 1.81 -12.55
N ALA A 281 -23.71 2.19 -13.82
CA ALA A 281 -23.27 3.53 -14.21
C ALA A 281 -24.16 4.66 -13.65
N ASN A 282 -25.36 4.33 -13.18
CA ASN A 282 -26.33 5.27 -12.63
C ASN A 282 -26.46 5.15 -11.11
N ALA A 283 -25.46 4.63 -10.41
CA ALA A 283 -25.45 4.51 -8.95
C ALA A 283 -25.86 5.84 -8.30
N PRO A 284 -26.86 5.86 -7.42
CA PRO A 284 -27.34 7.10 -6.84
C PRO A 284 -26.39 7.62 -5.77
N TYR A 285 -26.24 8.92 -5.70
CA TYR A 285 -25.56 9.58 -4.58
C TYR A 285 -26.57 9.83 -3.45
N ALA A 286 -26.21 9.44 -2.23
CA ALA A 286 -27.05 9.61 -1.06
C ALA A 286 -26.37 10.50 -0.01
N PHE A 287 -26.90 11.70 0.20
CA PHE A 287 -26.41 12.61 1.24
C PHE A 287 -27.06 12.43 2.61
N ASN A 288 -28.09 11.62 2.71
CA ASN A 288 -28.87 11.43 3.93
C ASN A 288 -28.35 10.30 4.83
N GLN A 289 -27.48 9.44 4.31
CA GLN A 289 -26.89 8.35 5.10
C GLN A 289 -25.61 8.84 5.74
N ARG A 290 -25.65 9.11 7.04
CA ARG A 290 -24.53 9.70 7.77
C ARG A 290 -23.97 8.78 8.85
N ALA A 291 -24.68 7.73 9.22
CA ALA A 291 -24.22 6.78 10.22
C ALA A 291 -23.12 5.87 9.67
N GLU A 292 -22.09 5.69 10.45
CA GLU A 292 -21.06 4.67 10.15
C GLU A 292 -21.61 3.29 10.53
N VAL A 293 -21.54 2.37 9.59
CA VAL A 293 -22.01 0.98 9.81
C VAL A 293 -21.00 0.17 10.63
N PHE A 294 -19.73 0.56 10.53
CA PHE A 294 -18.61 -0.08 11.22
C PHE A 294 -17.74 0.99 11.90
N PRO A 295 -18.27 1.65 12.94
CA PRO A 295 -17.58 2.79 13.55
C PRO A 295 -16.31 2.33 14.28
N GLU A 296 -15.24 3.08 14.10
CA GLU A 296 -13.97 2.88 14.79
C GLU A 296 -13.87 3.81 16.02
N PRO A 297 -13.24 3.38 17.12
CA PRO A 297 -13.08 4.20 18.31
C PRO A 297 -12.03 5.30 18.12
N ARG A 298 -12.32 6.26 17.26
CA ARG A 298 -11.42 7.38 16.98
C ARG A 298 -11.46 8.42 18.08
N SER A 299 -10.32 9.02 18.37
CA SER A 299 -10.19 10.08 19.38
C SER A 299 -11.04 11.32 19.10
N SER A 300 -11.36 11.59 17.84
CA SER A 300 -12.28 12.66 17.41
C SER A 300 -13.76 12.34 17.62
N ARG A 301 -14.11 11.08 17.87
CA ARG A 301 -15.48 10.60 18.01
C ARG A 301 -15.78 10.26 19.48
N THR A 302 -15.75 11.27 20.33
CA THR A 302 -16.03 11.11 21.77
C THR A 302 -17.42 10.54 22.06
N ASP A 303 -18.37 10.70 21.15
CA ASP A 303 -19.71 10.11 21.20
C ASP A 303 -19.67 8.57 21.12
N LEU A 304 -18.74 8.00 20.36
CA LEU A 304 -18.54 6.55 20.26
C LEU A 304 -17.81 5.97 21.48
N LEU A 305 -17.09 6.79 22.21
CA LEU A 305 -16.30 6.37 23.38
C LEU A 305 -17.08 6.53 24.69
N ALA A 306 -18.16 7.32 24.68
CA ALA A 306 -18.92 7.63 25.87
C ALA A 306 -19.52 6.36 26.53
N GLY A 307 -19.22 6.16 27.81
CA GLY A 307 -19.70 5.01 28.58
C GLY A 307 -18.97 3.69 28.32
N THR A 308 -17.89 3.71 27.56
CA THR A 308 -17.02 2.55 27.30
C THR A 308 -15.66 2.71 27.99
N ASN A 309 -14.87 1.64 28.08
CA ASN A 309 -13.46 1.68 28.48
C ASN A 309 -12.52 1.77 27.27
N LEU A 310 -13.05 2.04 26.07
CA LEU A 310 -12.26 2.17 24.85
C LEU A 310 -11.49 3.50 24.87
N VAL A 311 -10.26 3.42 24.42
CA VAL A 311 -9.41 4.61 24.18
C VAL A 311 -9.47 4.96 22.70
N GLY A 312 -9.81 6.20 22.40
CA GLY A 312 -9.79 6.69 21.03
C GLY A 312 -8.37 6.71 20.48
N HIS A 313 -8.21 6.25 19.26
CA HIS A 313 -6.89 6.17 18.62
C HIS A 313 -6.97 6.52 17.14
N THR A 314 -5.81 6.81 16.59
CA THR A 314 -5.56 6.91 15.16
C THR A 314 -4.41 6.00 14.81
N PHE A 315 -4.39 5.46 13.60
CA PHE A 315 -3.20 4.83 13.04
C PHE A 315 -3.01 5.23 11.58
N ASN A 316 -1.75 5.26 11.17
CA ASN A 316 -1.34 5.64 9.83
C ASN A 316 0.00 4.92 9.56
N PHE A 317 -0.08 3.70 9.02
CA PHE A 317 1.06 2.82 8.88
C PHE A 317 1.29 2.44 7.43
N PHE A 318 2.55 2.48 7.03
CA PHE A 318 3.02 1.90 5.79
C PHE A 318 3.75 0.62 6.14
N SER A 319 3.10 -0.51 5.90
CA SER A 319 3.56 -1.82 6.34
C SER A 319 3.87 -2.76 5.17
N PRO A 320 4.72 -3.78 5.38
CA PRO A 320 5.01 -4.77 4.36
C PRO A 320 3.84 -5.73 4.19
N TRP A 321 3.42 -5.93 2.95
CA TRP A 321 2.39 -6.88 2.54
C TRP A 321 2.93 -7.87 1.52
N GLN A 322 2.24 -8.97 1.35
CA GLN A 322 2.48 -9.98 0.34
C GLN A 322 1.19 -10.37 -0.36
N ILE A 323 1.33 -10.80 -1.61
CA ILE A 323 0.25 -11.33 -2.43
C ILE A 323 0.82 -12.27 -3.49
N ASN A 324 0.07 -13.25 -3.95
CA ASN A 324 0.45 -14.06 -5.09
C ASN A 324 0.25 -13.29 -6.41
N GLU A 325 0.93 -13.69 -7.47
CA GLU A 325 0.83 -13.03 -8.79
C GLU A 325 -0.56 -13.17 -9.44
N ASP A 326 -1.40 -14.08 -8.96
CA ASP A 326 -2.82 -14.19 -9.35
C ASP A 326 -3.75 -13.38 -8.44
N GLY A 327 -3.20 -12.67 -7.47
CA GLY A 327 -3.93 -11.85 -6.51
C GLY A 327 -4.51 -12.60 -5.32
N ALA A 328 -4.32 -13.90 -5.23
CA ALA A 328 -4.72 -14.68 -4.06
C ALA A 328 -3.74 -14.49 -2.88
N GLU A 329 -4.16 -14.85 -1.69
CA GLU A 329 -3.35 -14.82 -0.46
C GLU A 329 -2.82 -13.43 -0.09
N ALA A 330 -3.61 -12.37 -0.33
CA ALA A 330 -3.28 -11.02 0.12
C ALA A 330 -3.28 -10.93 1.65
N GLU A 331 -2.14 -10.57 2.24
CA GLU A 331 -1.98 -10.44 3.68
C GLU A 331 -0.74 -9.61 4.03
N THR A 332 -0.58 -9.20 5.28
CA THR A 332 0.70 -8.65 5.74
C THR A 332 1.79 -9.70 5.61
N LEU A 333 3.03 -9.28 5.36
CA LEU A 333 4.16 -10.21 5.16
C LEU A 333 4.26 -11.22 6.32
N ASN A 334 3.97 -12.49 6.06
CA ASN A 334 3.91 -13.58 7.06
C ASN A 334 3.03 -13.26 8.29
N HIS A 335 1.95 -12.52 8.13
CA HIS A 335 1.09 -12.02 9.21
C HIS A 335 1.76 -11.08 10.22
N ILE A 336 2.92 -10.49 9.87
CA ILE A 336 3.58 -9.50 10.73
C ILE A 336 2.71 -8.24 10.85
N GLY A 337 2.73 -7.61 12.01
CA GLY A 337 2.14 -6.27 12.13
C GLY A 337 1.61 -5.93 13.50
N ARG A 338 0.78 -6.74 14.09
CA ARG A 338 0.04 -6.41 15.31
C ARG A 338 0.93 -6.21 16.53
N GLN A 339 1.60 -7.26 16.89
CA GLN A 339 2.43 -7.33 18.09
C GLN A 339 3.86 -6.97 17.76
N GLU A 340 4.30 -7.40 16.59
CA GLU A 340 5.69 -7.30 16.15
C GLU A 340 6.03 -5.89 15.67
N LEU A 341 5.10 -5.22 14.98
CA LEU A 341 5.31 -3.88 14.41
C LEU A 341 4.51 -2.78 15.12
N GLY A 342 3.71 -3.13 16.13
CA GLY A 342 2.92 -2.13 16.86
C GLY A 342 1.80 -1.47 16.04
N ILE A 343 1.34 -2.11 14.97
CA ILE A 343 0.30 -1.56 14.07
C ILE A 343 -1.08 -1.54 14.74
N TYR A 344 -1.26 -2.28 15.81
CA TYR A 344 -2.52 -2.35 16.52
C TYR A 344 -2.68 -1.22 17.51
N ALA A 345 -3.90 -0.72 17.57
CA ALA A 345 -4.30 0.25 18.58
C ALA A 345 -4.36 -0.36 19.98
N ASP A 346 -4.17 0.49 20.97
CA ASP A 346 -4.06 0.16 22.38
C ASP A 346 -5.36 -0.40 22.99
N ALA A 347 -6.49 -0.28 22.30
CA ALA A 347 -7.79 -0.61 22.82
C ALA A 347 -8.57 -1.54 21.91
N SER A 348 -9.40 -2.38 22.53
CA SER A 348 -10.38 -3.24 21.87
C SER A 348 -11.65 -2.47 21.48
N PHE A 349 -12.44 -3.01 20.57
CA PHE A 349 -13.83 -2.59 20.35
C PHE A 349 -14.80 -3.08 21.41
N ASN A 350 -14.34 -3.93 22.29
CA ASN A 350 -15.08 -4.45 23.40
C ASN A 350 -14.68 -3.70 24.67
N ASP A 351 -15.64 -3.25 25.46
CA ASP A 351 -15.43 -2.52 26.70
C ASP A 351 -15.15 -3.44 27.91
N ASP A 352 -14.51 -4.59 27.70
CA ASP A 352 -14.09 -5.48 28.76
C ASP A 352 -12.87 -4.91 29.51
N PRO A 353 -13.00 -4.62 30.81
CA PRO A 353 -11.90 -4.08 31.60
C PRO A 353 -10.74 -5.07 31.82
N ASN A 354 -10.91 -6.35 31.47
CA ASN A 354 -9.85 -7.36 31.54
C ASN A 354 -8.96 -7.38 30.29
N LEU A 355 -9.30 -6.68 29.24
CA LEU A 355 -8.43 -6.51 28.09
C LEU A 355 -7.25 -5.61 28.47
N THR A 356 -6.06 -6.04 28.13
CA THR A 356 -4.84 -5.32 28.43
C THR A 356 -4.15 -4.88 27.16
N TYR A 357 -3.61 -3.66 27.21
CA TYR A 357 -2.67 -3.20 26.21
C TYR A 357 -1.40 -4.06 26.22
N LEU A 358 -0.88 -4.37 25.05
CA LEU A 358 0.39 -5.08 24.89
C LEU A 358 1.54 -4.06 24.94
N PRO A 359 2.29 -3.98 26.03
CA PRO A 359 3.37 -3.00 26.13
C PRO A 359 4.51 -3.31 25.15
N ALA A 360 5.19 -2.27 24.69
CA ALA A 360 6.40 -2.39 23.89
C ALA A 360 7.44 -3.29 24.57
N GLY A 361 8.14 -4.12 23.79
CA GLY A 361 9.13 -5.05 24.29
C GLY A 361 8.58 -6.36 24.85
N THR A 362 7.29 -6.64 24.66
CA THR A 362 6.68 -7.95 25.05
C THR A 362 7.24 -9.09 24.21
N HIS A 363 7.56 -8.84 22.93
CA HIS A 363 8.28 -9.75 22.05
C HIS A 363 9.73 -9.33 21.88
N ALA A 364 10.65 -10.30 21.88
CA ALA A 364 12.09 -10.02 21.75
C ALA A 364 12.45 -9.36 20.40
N ASN A 365 11.66 -9.59 19.38
CA ASN A 365 11.82 -9.05 18.03
C ASN A 365 10.92 -7.83 17.72
N GLN A 366 10.23 -7.32 18.73
CA GLN A 366 9.29 -6.22 18.52
C GLN A 366 9.99 -4.96 18.01
N TYR A 367 9.44 -4.38 16.96
CA TYR A 367 9.87 -3.13 16.36
C TYR A 367 8.67 -2.19 16.23
N GLN A 368 8.66 -1.11 16.99
CA GLN A 368 7.55 -0.17 16.97
C GLN A 368 7.62 0.70 15.70
N LEU A 369 6.71 0.47 14.75
CA LEU A 369 6.54 1.40 13.64
C LEU A 369 6.01 2.75 14.15
N ARG A 370 6.40 3.79 13.44
CA ARG A 370 5.88 5.14 13.69
C ARG A 370 4.45 5.26 13.15
N GLY A 371 3.61 6.03 13.83
CA GLY A 371 2.24 6.29 13.41
C GLY A 371 2.11 7.38 12.33
N ASP A 372 3.23 7.80 11.72
CA ASP A 372 3.30 8.83 10.68
C ASP A 372 4.24 8.42 9.54
N GLY A 373 4.26 7.13 9.21
CA GLY A 373 5.13 6.57 8.17
C GLY A 373 5.26 5.06 8.29
N GLY A 374 6.40 4.50 7.90
CA GLY A 374 6.65 3.07 8.02
C GLY A 374 7.76 2.53 7.12
N LEU A 375 7.57 1.32 6.60
CA LEU A 375 8.54 0.57 5.81
C LEU A 375 8.24 0.70 4.31
N LEU A 376 9.19 1.26 3.56
CA LEU A 376 9.06 1.66 2.16
C LEU A 376 10.17 1.07 1.30
N HIS A 377 9.99 1.03 -0.02
CA HIS A 377 11.03 0.61 -1.00
C HIS A 377 11.61 -0.78 -0.69
N ILE A 378 10.75 -1.76 -0.43
CA ILE A 378 11.16 -3.10 0.02
C ILE A 378 11.82 -3.88 -1.12
N LYS A 379 13.04 -4.39 -0.89
CA LYS A 379 13.82 -5.18 -1.85
C LYS A 379 14.44 -6.39 -1.17
N GLU A 380 14.27 -7.59 -1.75
CA GLU A 380 14.91 -8.80 -1.24
C GLU A 380 16.42 -8.80 -1.49
N SER A 381 17.18 -9.31 -0.53
CA SER A 381 18.61 -9.56 -0.68
C SER A 381 18.87 -10.67 -1.71
N PRO A 382 19.69 -10.44 -2.74
CA PRO A 382 20.02 -11.49 -3.71
C PRO A 382 20.93 -12.59 -3.17
N VAL A 383 21.55 -12.36 -2.00
CA VAL A 383 22.46 -13.32 -1.36
C VAL A 383 21.87 -14.02 -0.15
N THR A 384 20.77 -13.51 0.37
CA THR A 384 20.05 -14.07 1.53
C THR A 384 18.55 -14.06 1.26
N PRO A 385 18.02 -15.12 0.64
CA PRO A 385 16.56 -15.23 0.38
C PRO A 385 15.74 -15.02 1.66
N GLY A 386 14.68 -14.22 1.56
CA GLY A 386 13.82 -13.89 2.68
C GLY A 386 14.38 -12.83 3.64
N LEU A 387 15.48 -12.17 3.29
CA LEU A 387 15.95 -10.97 3.95
C LEU A 387 15.63 -9.76 3.07
N TYR A 388 14.83 -8.84 3.56
CA TYR A 388 14.38 -7.67 2.80
C TYR A 388 15.03 -6.41 3.37
N TYR A 389 15.57 -5.57 2.50
CA TYR A 389 16.00 -4.21 2.81
C TYR A 389 14.83 -3.26 2.61
N SER A 390 14.67 -2.28 3.49
CA SER A 390 13.59 -1.31 3.45
C SER A 390 14.06 0.05 3.94
N THR A 391 13.37 1.09 3.51
CA THR A 391 13.49 2.43 4.08
C THR A 391 12.45 2.60 5.19
N TYR A 392 12.88 2.93 6.40
CA TYR A 392 12.02 3.33 7.50
C TYR A 392 11.99 4.86 7.57
N ALA A 393 10.87 5.48 7.22
CA ALA A 393 10.77 6.91 7.01
C ALA A 393 9.43 7.50 7.47
N HIS A 394 9.39 8.83 7.59
CA HIS A 394 8.17 9.62 7.75
C HIS A 394 7.31 9.61 6.48
N GLU A 395 6.02 9.82 6.65
CA GLU A 395 5.07 10.03 5.57
C GLU A 395 5.34 11.35 4.83
N PHE A 396 5.67 12.42 5.57
CA PHE A 396 5.87 13.76 5.02
C PHE A 396 7.22 14.38 5.44
N GLY A 397 7.66 15.34 4.65
CA GLY A 397 8.79 16.23 4.96
C GLY A 397 10.15 15.66 4.61
N THR A 398 10.24 14.40 4.18
CA THR A 398 11.52 13.73 3.94
C THR A 398 11.66 13.05 2.58
N HIS A 399 10.68 13.19 1.69
CA HIS A 399 10.65 12.46 0.41
C HIS A 399 10.85 10.95 0.57
N ALA A 400 10.16 10.35 1.54
CA ALA A 400 10.29 8.94 1.90
C ALA A 400 11.73 8.53 2.27
N ALA A 401 12.56 9.45 2.75
CA ALA A 401 13.91 9.17 3.21
C ALA A 401 13.99 9.13 4.75
N GLY A 402 14.80 8.22 5.25
CA GLY A 402 15.01 7.99 6.68
C GLY A 402 16.12 6.99 6.92
N GLN A 403 15.84 5.92 7.64
CA GLN A 403 16.77 4.85 8.02
C GLN A 403 16.69 3.67 7.06
N ILE A 404 17.80 3.03 6.73
CA ILE A 404 17.77 1.72 6.11
C ILE A 404 17.72 0.66 7.20
N VAL A 405 16.75 -0.24 7.07
CA VAL A 405 16.57 -1.41 7.92
C VAL A 405 16.51 -2.68 7.08
N THR A 406 16.70 -3.83 7.70
CA THR A 406 16.32 -5.12 7.13
C THR A 406 15.20 -5.76 7.93
N ILE A 407 14.42 -6.60 7.26
CA ILE A 407 13.39 -7.44 7.88
C ILE A 407 13.53 -8.87 7.37
N THR A 408 13.54 -9.84 8.27
CA THR A 408 13.50 -11.26 7.90
C THR A 408 12.06 -11.67 7.63
N GLY A 409 11.81 -12.42 6.55
CA GLY A 409 10.44 -12.75 6.14
C GLY A 409 10.37 -13.95 5.19
N ALA A 410 11.29 -14.93 5.31
CA ALA A 410 11.16 -16.18 4.58
C ALA A 410 9.80 -16.85 4.87
N PRO A 411 9.13 -17.49 3.90
CA PRO A 411 7.75 -18.01 4.06
C PRO A 411 7.55 -18.99 5.20
N THR A 412 8.63 -19.58 5.71
CA THR A 412 8.62 -20.51 6.84
C THR A 412 8.72 -19.85 8.21
N LEU A 413 8.99 -18.54 8.26
CA LEU A 413 9.06 -17.81 9.53
C LEU A 413 7.66 -17.40 9.98
N ASN A 414 7.37 -17.62 11.25
CA ASN A 414 6.23 -17.00 11.90
C ASN A 414 6.53 -15.54 12.20
N ALA A 415 5.49 -14.74 12.36
CA ALA A 415 5.62 -13.28 12.58
C ALA A 415 6.50 -12.95 13.80
N ASP A 416 6.37 -13.69 14.91
CA ASP A 416 7.18 -13.50 16.13
C ASP A 416 8.67 -13.89 15.99
N GLN A 417 9.02 -14.57 14.91
CA GLN A 417 10.40 -14.94 14.56
C GLN A 417 11.05 -13.95 13.58
N MET A 418 10.26 -13.07 12.98
CA MET A 418 10.76 -12.06 12.08
C MET A 418 11.46 -10.96 12.87
N VAL A 419 12.60 -10.49 12.36
CA VAL A 419 13.43 -9.50 13.03
C VAL A 419 13.65 -8.30 12.12
N VAL A 420 13.39 -7.10 12.64
CA VAL A 420 13.78 -5.84 12.00
C VAL A 420 15.13 -5.40 12.57
N THR A 421 16.11 -5.20 11.68
CA THR A 421 17.47 -4.81 12.08
C THR A 421 17.89 -3.51 11.41
N PRO A 422 18.28 -2.47 12.17
CA PRO A 422 18.87 -1.26 11.64
C PRO A 422 20.18 -1.53 10.89
N ILE A 423 20.28 -1.03 9.66
CA ILE A 423 21.52 -1.03 8.86
C ILE A 423 22.26 0.30 9.02
N THR A 424 21.55 1.43 8.83
CA THR A 424 22.08 2.74 9.19
C THR A 424 21.70 3.06 10.65
N HIS A 425 22.43 4.00 11.25
CA HIS A 425 22.20 4.32 12.66
C HIS A 425 20.77 4.74 12.95
N PRO A 426 20.14 4.33 14.07
CA PRO A 426 18.74 4.68 14.41
C PRO A 426 18.44 6.19 14.43
N ALA A 427 19.43 7.05 14.68
CA ALA A 427 19.26 8.50 14.58
C ALA A 427 18.78 8.97 13.20
N THR A 428 19.07 8.19 12.12
CA THR A 428 18.67 8.53 10.75
C THR A 428 17.19 8.23 10.45
N ALA A 429 16.47 7.65 11.39
CA ALA A 429 15.03 7.37 11.25
C ALA A 429 14.14 8.62 11.29
N SER A 430 14.65 9.75 11.76
CA SER A 430 13.88 10.98 11.92
C SER A 430 14.66 12.19 11.47
N ALA A 431 14.00 13.10 10.77
CA ALA A 431 14.58 14.39 10.45
C ALA A 431 14.70 15.27 11.72
N THR A 432 15.77 16.03 11.83
CA THR A 432 16.06 16.88 13.00
C THR A 432 16.93 18.09 12.66
N ASP A 433 16.66 19.21 13.33
CA ASP A 433 17.51 20.41 13.29
C ASP A 433 18.73 20.32 14.22
N THR A 434 18.75 19.33 15.12
CA THR A 434 19.80 19.12 16.12
C THR A 434 20.35 17.69 16.05
N PRO A 435 21.06 17.33 14.94
CA PRO A 435 21.52 15.96 14.75
C PRO A 435 22.58 15.56 15.79
N THR A 436 22.54 14.31 16.20
CA THR A 436 23.65 13.68 16.93
C THR A 436 24.84 13.42 16.00
N ALA A 437 26.01 13.14 16.56
CA ALA A 437 27.20 12.80 15.76
C ALA A 437 27.02 11.53 14.89
N ASP A 438 26.10 10.66 15.27
CA ASP A 438 25.77 9.42 14.55
C ASP A 438 24.72 9.59 13.45
N HIS A 439 24.12 10.80 13.33
CA HIS A 439 23.16 11.09 12.29
C HIS A 439 23.86 11.44 10.98
N SER A 440 24.03 10.47 10.10
CA SER A 440 24.78 10.60 8.86
C SER A 440 23.96 11.12 7.66
N GLY A 441 22.77 11.71 7.90
CA GLY A 441 21.83 12.13 6.87
C GLY A 441 20.66 11.16 6.73
N LEU A 442 19.89 11.30 5.64
CA LEU A 442 18.72 10.49 5.36
C LEU A 442 18.92 9.61 4.12
N TYR A 443 18.34 8.41 4.14
CA TYR A 443 18.54 7.36 3.13
C TYR A 443 17.21 6.91 2.55
N ARG A 444 17.21 6.52 1.27
CA ARG A 444 16.07 5.89 0.60
C ARG A 444 16.51 4.92 -0.49
N ASP A 445 15.58 4.19 -1.08
CA ASP A 445 15.79 3.29 -2.22
C ASP A 445 16.95 2.30 -2.00
N PRO A 446 16.96 1.48 -0.94
CA PRO A 446 18.05 0.51 -0.73
C PRO A 446 18.08 -0.51 -1.86
N LEU A 447 19.29 -0.78 -2.37
CA LEU A 447 19.57 -1.83 -3.35
C LEU A 447 20.65 -2.76 -2.82
N PRO A 448 20.31 -3.93 -2.28
CA PRO A 448 21.30 -4.96 -2.01
C PRO A 448 21.79 -5.57 -3.33
N LEU A 449 23.13 -5.68 -3.48
CA LEU A 449 23.81 -6.18 -4.67
C LEU A 449 24.14 -7.68 -4.58
N ALA A 450 24.45 -8.27 -5.74
CA ALA A 450 24.80 -9.69 -5.84
C ALA A 450 26.06 -10.10 -5.09
N ASP A 451 26.92 -9.15 -4.72
CA ASP A 451 28.12 -9.36 -3.89
C ASP A 451 27.89 -9.13 -2.38
N GLY A 452 26.66 -8.81 -1.99
CA GLY A 452 26.25 -8.53 -0.61
C GLY A 452 26.47 -7.09 -0.17
N SER A 453 27.07 -6.23 -0.99
CA SER A 453 27.12 -4.80 -0.71
C SER A 453 25.78 -4.12 -0.93
N VAL A 454 25.59 -2.90 -0.42
CA VAL A 454 24.31 -2.18 -0.48
C VAL A 454 24.55 -0.78 -1.01
N ILE A 455 23.74 -0.39 -1.99
CA ILE A 455 23.62 0.99 -2.47
C ILE A 455 22.34 1.60 -1.87
N ALA A 456 22.39 2.90 -1.55
CA ALA A 456 21.21 3.67 -1.21
C ALA A 456 21.30 5.08 -1.78
N ALA A 457 20.17 5.69 -2.09
CA ALA A 457 20.10 7.13 -2.31
C ALA A 457 20.23 7.84 -0.97
N HIS A 458 21.08 8.82 -0.88
CA HIS A 458 21.46 9.49 0.38
C HIS A 458 21.52 11.00 0.19
N THR A 459 21.01 11.74 1.16
CA THR A 459 21.28 13.16 1.36
C THR A 459 21.95 13.36 2.72
N ALA A 460 22.96 14.24 2.77
CA ALA A 460 23.61 14.60 4.04
C ALA A 460 22.75 15.56 4.91
N GLU A 461 21.69 16.11 4.35
CA GLU A 461 20.74 16.95 5.09
C GLU A 461 20.02 16.10 6.15
N THR A 462 19.85 16.68 7.35
CA THR A 462 19.21 16.01 8.49
C THR A 462 17.85 16.58 8.82
N ARG A 463 17.51 17.76 8.31
CA ARG A 463 16.24 18.44 8.54
C ARG A 463 15.18 17.96 7.54
N GLN A 464 13.92 18.27 7.83
CA GLN A 464 12.87 18.15 6.80
C GLN A 464 13.17 19.05 5.61
N ASP A 465 12.74 18.61 4.43
CA ASP A 465 12.89 19.41 3.21
C ASP A 465 12.03 20.68 3.28
N ALA A 466 12.49 21.71 2.62
CA ALA A 466 11.75 22.95 2.44
C ALA A 466 12.30 23.69 1.22
N ASN A 467 11.46 24.50 0.60
CA ASN A 467 11.89 25.34 -0.50
C ASN A 467 12.89 26.41 0.01
N SER A 468 14.15 26.24 -0.37
CA SER A 468 15.24 27.20 -0.11
C SER A 468 15.38 28.28 -1.19
N GLY A 469 14.58 28.17 -2.27
CA GLY A 469 14.57 29.07 -3.41
C GLY A 469 13.34 29.98 -3.46
N THR A 470 12.92 30.30 -4.69
CA THR A 470 11.72 31.09 -4.99
C THR A 470 10.70 30.24 -5.74
N THR A 471 9.50 30.76 -5.98
CA THR A 471 8.49 30.06 -6.81
C THR A 471 8.99 29.79 -8.24
N SER A 472 9.72 30.74 -8.84
CA SER A 472 10.26 30.59 -10.20
C SER A 472 11.63 29.91 -10.27
N ALA A 473 12.29 29.71 -9.14
CA ALA A 473 13.56 29.00 -9.01
C ALA A 473 13.56 28.20 -7.70
N PRO A 474 12.76 27.16 -7.62
CA PRO A 474 12.65 26.36 -6.39
C PRO A 474 13.95 25.63 -6.12
N GLY A 475 14.27 25.43 -4.84
CA GLY A 475 15.44 24.71 -4.38
C GLY A 475 15.09 23.80 -3.23
N SER A 476 15.30 22.52 -3.38
CA SER A 476 15.24 21.56 -2.27
C SER A 476 16.50 21.65 -1.42
N ARG A 477 16.36 21.40 -0.13
CA ARG A 477 17.51 21.21 0.77
C ARG A 477 18.24 19.90 0.49
N TYR A 478 17.55 18.93 -0.10
CA TYR A 478 18.09 17.60 -0.34
C TYR A 478 18.87 17.54 -1.66
N ASP A 479 19.96 16.79 -1.62
CA ASP A 479 20.77 16.41 -2.79
C ASP A 479 20.97 14.89 -2.75
N PHE A 480 19.96 14.15 -3.21
CA PHE A 480 20.02 12.69 -3.22
C PHE A 480 21.02 12.19 -4.24
N ARG A 481 22.03 11.44 -3.73
CA ARG A 481 23.06 10.80 -4.52
C ARG A 481 23.10 9.32 -4.21
N LEU A 482 23.29 8.50 -5.24
CA LEU A 482 23.51 7.08 -5.04
C LEU A 482 24.90 6.84 -4.42
N GLN A 483 24.92 6.15 -3.29
CA GLN A 483 26.16 5.85 -2.56
C GLN A 483 26.21 4.39 -2.16
N LEU A 484 27.40 3.82 -2.29
CA LEU A 484 27.71 2.53 -1.67
C LEU A 484 27.79 2.72 -0.16
N LEU A 485 27.06 1.94 0.61
CA LEU A 485 27.15 1.99 2.07
C LEU A 485 28.46 1.36 2.54
N ALA A 486 29.03 1.92 3.59
CA ALA A 486 30.29 1.48 4.19
C ALA A 486 30.18 1.45 5.72
N PRO A 487 30.99 0.61 6.42
CA PRO A 487 31.01 0.60 7.88
C PRO A 487 31.34 1.97 8.47
N ALA A 488 30.53 2.44 9.41
CA ALA A 488 30.68 3.74 10.06
C ALA A 488 31.52 3.67 11.38
N GLY A 489 31.99 2.49 11.78
CA GLY A 489 32.78 2.30 12.99
C GLY A 489 32.00 2.20 14.30
N ASN A 490 30.71 2.43 14.29
CA ASN A 490 29.79 2.33 15.44
C ASN A 490 28.86 1.11 15.39
N GLY A 491 29.18 0.12 14.53
CA GLY A 491 28.38 -1.08 14.31
C GLY A 491 27.31 -0.93 13.22
N TYR A 492 27.14 0.26 12.65
CA TYR A 492 26.21 0.55 11.55
C TYR A 492 26.95 0.86 10.25
N GLN A 493 26.18 1.00 9.18
CA GLN A 493 26.67 1.50 7.90
C GLN A 493 26.24 2.95 7.69
N ALA A 494 27.03 3.68 6.91
CA ALA A 494 26.71 5.04 6.48
C ALA A 494 27.06 5.22 5.00
N ALA A 495 26.67 6.35 4.42
CA ALA A 495 27.02 6.73 3.07
C ALA A 495 28.54 6.74 2.89
N GLY A 496 29.04 5.98 1.93
CA GLY A 496 30.43 5.85 1.59
C GLY A 496 30.78 6.52 0.26
N GLN A 497 31.20 5.73 -0.74
CA GLN A 497 31.57 6.25 -2.04
C GLN A 497 30.35 6.48 -2.94
N ALA A 498 30.25 7.68 -3.53
CA ALA A 498 29.21 8.00 -4.50
C ALA A 498 29.42 7.24 -5.83
N LEU A 499 28.33 6.80 -6.45
CA LEU A 499 28.36 6.07 -7.71
C LEU A 499 28.74 6.93 -8.90
N THR A 500 28.45 8.22 -8.85
CA THR A 500 28.69 9.19 -9.91
C THR A 500 29.37 10.46 -9.38
N GLY A 501 29.91 11.27 -10.28
CA GLY A 501 30.43 12.60 -9.95
C GLY A 501 29.35 13.68 -9.75
N GLY A 502 28.08 13.33 -9.92
CA GLY A 502 26.95 14.25 -9.97
C GLY A 502 26.52 14.59 -11.39
N ILE A 503 25.24 14.46 -11.65
CA ILE A 503 24.66 14.82 -12.95
C ILE A 503 24.02 16.19 -12.78
N VAL A 504 24.60 17.19 -13.46
CA VAL A 504 24.15 18.59 -13.37
C VAL A 504 23.38 18.94 -14.63
N LYS A 505 22.28 19.68 -14.46
CA LYS A 505 21.46 20.15 -15.58
C LYS A 505 20.99 21.59 -15.34
N THR A 506 20.93 22.36 -16.42
CA THR A 506 20.24 23.65 -16.45
C THR A 506 19.01 23.49 -17.32
N LEU A 507 17.84 23.87 -16.80
CA LEU A 507 16.57 23.69 -17.50
C LEU A 507 15.53 24.73 -17.06
N SER A 508 14.48 24.86 -17.85
CA SER A 508 13.29 25.64 -17.51
C SER A 508 12.03 25.02 -18.10
N TYR A 509 10.89 25.23 -17.45
CA TYR A 509 9.58 24.76 -17.91
C TYR A 509 8.44 25.65 -17.39
N TRP A 510 7.29 25.61 -18.04
CA TRP A 510 6.08 26.31 -17.59
C TRP A 510 5.27 25.48 -16.58
N ASP A 511 4.86 26.12 -15.45
CA ASP A 511 4.03 25.53 -14.38
C ASP A 511 2.91 26.49 -13.94
N PRO A 512 1.73 26.39 -14.48
CA PRO A 512 1.50 26.59 -15.92
C PRO A 512 1.69 28.04 -16.31
N ASP A 513 1.62 28.99 -15.34
CA ASP A 513 1.76 30.45 -15.54
C ASP A 513 3.14 30.99 -15.15
N THR A 514 3.89 30.22 -14.37
CA THR A 514 5.24 30.54 -13.91
C THR A 514 6.28 29.80 -14.74
N LEU A 515 7.27 30.51 -15.28
CA LEU A 515 8.45 29.89 -15.87
C LEU A 515 9.39 29.48 -14.73
N VAL A 516 9.40 28.20 -14.43
CA VAL A 516 10.31 27.62 -13.44
C VAL A 516 11.67 27.41 -14.09
N SER A 517 12.73 27.79 -13.39
CA SER A 517 14.12 27.60 -13.81
C SER A 517 14.91 26.85 -12.76
N TYR A 518 15.71 25.88 -13.19
CA TYR A 518 16.58 25.10 -12.33
C TYR A 518 17.99 25.03 -12.93
N SER A 519 18.99 25.13 -12.09
CA SER A 519 20.39 24.90 -12.48
C SER A 519 21.14 24.29 -11.31
N GLY A 520 21.48 23.02 -11.38
CA GLY A 520 22.12 22.31 -10.30
C GLY A 520 22.18 20.80 -10.50
N PRO A 521 22.62 20.06 -9.48
CA PRO A 521 22.64 18.60 -9.50
C PRO A 521 21.22 18.03 -9.51
N LEU A 522 20.98 17.02 -10.33
CA LEU A 522 19.75 16.22 -10.29
C LEU A 522 19.87 15.19 -9.19
N TRP A 523 18.74 14.84 -8.55
CA TRP A 523 18.67 13.68 -7.65
C TRP A 523 18.93 12.39 -8.43
N GLU A 524 19.62 11.46 -7.82
CA GLU A 524 19.87 10.10 -8.31
C GLU A 524 19.10 9.11 -7.46
N LEU A 525 18.13 8.41 -8.05
CA LEU A 525 17.12 7.62 -7.32
C LEU A 525 16.85 6.27 -8.00
N ASN A 526 16.09 5.40 -7.35
CA ASN A 526 15.56 4.13 -7.82
C ASN A 526 16.64 3.23 -8.49
N PRO A 527 17.75 2.90 -7.82
CA PRO A 527 18.78 2.06 -8.40
C PRO A 527 18.30 0.62 -8.57
N VAL A 528 18.71 -0.02 -9.68
CA VAL A 528 18.45 -1.43 -9.97
C VAL A 528 19.69 -2.08 -10.59
N GLU A 529 20.10 -3.25 -10.08
CA GLU A 529 21.21 -4.00 -10.62
C GLU A 529 20.84 -4.72 -11.92
N LEU A 530 21.54 -4.43 -13.01
CA LEU A 530 21.33 -5.08 -14.31
C LEU A 530 22.06 -6.41 -14.37
N ARG A 531 21.35 -7.49 -14.13
CA ARG A 531 21.85 -8.87 -14.21
C ARG A 531 20.75 -9.87 -14.49
N ALA A 532 21.13 -11.01 -15.03
CA ALA A 532 20.23 -12.17 -15.07
C ALA A 532 19.95 -12.66 -13.62
N ARG A 533 18.73 -13.09 -13.39
CA ARG A 533 18.26 -13.63 -12.11
C ARG A 533 17.50 -14.92 -12.35
N THR A 534 17.59 -15.85 -11.40
CA THR A 534 16.74 -17.05 -11.44
C THR A 534 15.29 -16.64 -11.29
N ARG A 535 14.46 -17.05 -12.26
CA ARG A 535 13.02 -16.84 -12.21
C ARG A 535 12.44 -17.82 -11.19
N PRO A 536 11.75 -17.37 -10.13
CA PRO A 536 11.10 -18.28 -9.20
C PRO A 536 9.93 -19.02 -9.84
N ALA A 537 9.51 -20.11 -9.24
CA ALA A 537 8.25 -20.74 -9.62
C ALA A 537 7.08 -19.83 -9.20
N ARG A 538 6.06 -19.78 -10.08
CA ARG A 538 4.81 -19.10 -9.71
C ARG A 538 4.18 -19.82 -8.51
N LEU A 539 3.81 -19.04 -7.50
CA LEU A 539 3.13 -19.59 -6.32
C LEU A 539 1.71 -20.04 -6.67
N THR A 540 1.34 -21.16 -6.08
CA THR A 540 -0.03 -21.66 -6.07
C THR A 540 -0.33 -22.18 -4.68
N THR A 541 -1.48 -21.87 -4.14
CA THR A 541 -1.90 -22.36 -2.83
C THR A 541 -2.80 -23.58 -3.00
N PRO A 542 -2.30 -24.79 -2.70
CA PRO A 542 -3.13 -25.99 -2.76
C PRO A 542 -4.15 -25.97 -1.63
N LEU A 543 -5.34 -26.52 -1.89
CA LEU A 543 -6.35 -26.68 -0.86
C LEU A 543 -5.82 -27.64 0.23
N PRO A 544 -5.80 -27.26 1.53
CA PRO A 544 -5.25 -28.10 2.59
C PRO A 544 -6.08 -29.36 2.84
N ALA A 545 -5.47 -30.37 3.46
CA ALA A 545 -6.09 -31.68 3.67
C ALA A 545 -7.43 -31.66 4.45
N PRO A 546 -7.61 -30.86 5.52
CA PRO A 546 -8.91 -30.78 6.20
C PRO A 546 -10.05 -30.28 5.30
N GLU A 547 -9.76 -29.28 4.47
CA GLU A 547 -10.73 -28.73 3.53
C GLU A 547 -11.01 -29.71 2.38
N GLN A 548 -9.98 -30.42 1.87
CA GLN A 548 -10.17 -31.50 0.90
C GLN A 548 -11.11 -32.59 1.46
N ALA A 549 -10.97 -32.93 2.74
CA ALA A 549 -11.85 -33.89 3.39
C ALA A 549 -13.30 -33.39 3.47
N ALA A 550 -13.53 -32.10 3.72
CA ALA A 550 -14.86 -31.49 3.70
C ALA A 550 -15.50 -31.55 2.30
N PHE A 551 -14.74 -31.23 1.25
CA PHE A 551 -15.18 -31.36 -0.16
C PHE A 551 -15.55 -32.80 -0.50
N ALA A 552 -14.70 -33.76 -0.11
CA ALA A 552 -14.94 -35.19 -0.35
C ALA A 552 -16.20 -35.69 0.38
N ALA A 553 -16.38 -35.30 1.64
CA ALA A 553 -17.55 -35.66 2.44
C ALA A 553 -18.86 -35.08 1.88
N ALA A 554 -18.82 -33.86 1.36
CA ALA A 554 -19.96 -33.24 0.68
C ALA A 554 -20.20 -33.80 -0.75
N GLY A 555 -19.26 -34.59 -1.28
CA GLY A 555 -19.30 -35.10 -2.65
C GLY A 555 -19.27 -33.95 -3.69
N VAL A 556 -18.45 -32.94 -3.43
CA VAL A 556 -18.24 -31.76 -4.30
C VAL A 556 -16.84 -31.84 -4.88
N ASP A 557 -16.73 -31.71 -6.21
CA ASP A 557 -15.44 -31.59 -6.88
C ASP A 557 -14.87 -30.18 -6.68
N PRO A 558 -13.67 -30.02 -6.07
CA PRO A 558 -13.06 -28.71 -5.84
C PRO A 558 -12.82 -27.93 -7.14
N ALA A 559 -12.49 -28.61 -8.25
CA ALA A 559 -12.25 -27.92 -9.52
C ALA A 559 -13.55 -27.35 -10.10
N ALA A 560 -14.65 -28.09 -10.05
CA ALA A 560 -15.96 -27.61 -10.47
C ALA A 560 -16.46 -26.47 -9.58
N PHE A 561 -16.21 -26.55 -8.27
CA PHE A 561 -16.55 -25.49 -7.34
C PHE A 561 -15.73 -24.21 -7.62
N LYS A 562 -14.42 -24.34 -7.83
CA LYS A 562 -13.57 -23.21 -8.22
C LYS A 562 -14.04 -22.58 -9.53
N ALA A 563 -14.41 -23.35 -10.53
CA ALA A 563 -14.96 -22.84 -11.79
C ALA A 563 -16.26 -22.05 -11.56
N TYR A 564 -17.11 -22.53 -10.66
CA TYR A 564 -18.33 -21.81 -10.26
C TYR A 564 -18.01 -20.45 -9.61
N LEU A 565 -17.06 -20.42 -8.67
CA LEU A 565 -16.63 -19.18 -8.02
C LEU A 565 -16.10 -18.18 -9.06
N ILE A 566 -15.26 -18.62 -10.00
CA ILE A 566 -14.72 -17.77 -11.09
C ILE A 566 -15.87 -17.21 -11.93
N GLN A 567 -16.81 -18.06 -12.36
CA GLN A 567 -17.92 -17.64 -13.19
C GLN A 567 -18.80 -16.58 -12.54
N HIS A 568 -18.92 -16.62 -11.22
CA HIS A 568 -19.78 -15.71 -10.45
C HIS A 568 -19.01 -14.57 -9.78
N ASN A 569 -17.71 -14.39 -10.10
CA ASN A 569 -16.83 -13.40 -9.47
C ASN A 569 -16.84 -13.48 -7.93
N LEU A 570 -16.77 -14.69 -7.40
CA LEU A 570 -16.79 -15.01 -5.99
C LEU A 570 -15.49 -15.67 -5.54
N ALA A 571 -15.23 -15.58 -4.25
CA ALA A 571 -14.28 -16.38 -3.50
C ALA A 571 -14.97 -17.09 -2.33
N LEU A 572 -14.26 -17.93 -1.63
CA LEU A 572 -14.69 -18.58 -0.40
C LEU A 572 -13.69 -18.27 0.70
N ALA A 573 -14.16 -17.72 1.82
CA ALA A 573 -13.39 -17.60 3.04
C ALA A 573 -13.74 -18.77 3.97
N VAL A 574 -12.72 -19.45 4.51
CA VAL A 574 -12.86 -20.59 5.45
C VAL A 574 -11.93 -20.36 6.63
N THR A 575 -12.45 -20.50 7.84
CA THR A 575 -11.64 -20.53 9.06
C THR A 575 -11.98 -21.80 9.84
N ARG A 576 -10.96 -22.58 10.24
CA ARG A 576 -11.19 -23.84 10.97
C ARG A 576 -11.70 -23.63 12.39
N ASN A 577 -11.20 -22.56 13.07
CA ASN A 577 -11.70 -22.18 14.39
C ASN A 577 -11.45 -20.69 14.66
N VAL A 578 -12.50 -19.89 14.66
CA VAL A 578 -12.43 -18.44 14.92
C VAL A 578 -12.20 -18.09 16.39
N THR A 579 -12.29 -19.06 17.30
CA THR A 579 -12.04 -18.83 18.73
C THR A 579 -10.59 -19.08 19.13
N THR A 580 -9.78 -19.65 18.24
CA THR A 580 -8.36 -19.91 18.43
C THR A 580 -7.56 -18.67 18.07
N ARG A 581 -6.62 -18.26 18.94
CA ARG A 581 -5.79 -17.09 18.79
C ARG A 581 -4.37 -17.37 19.23
N ASP A 582 -3.43 -16.63 18.70
CA ASP A 582 -2.07 -16.62 19.20
C ASP A 582 -2.03 -16.29 20.70
N ASN A 583 -1.20 -17.01 21.46
CA ASN A 583 -1.08 -16.84 22.91
C ASN A 583 -0.54 -15.47 23.32
N ALA A 584 0.12 -14.77 22.43
CA ALA A 584 0.63 -13.42 22.64
C ALA A 584 -0.39 -12.32 22.29
N ASP A 585 -1.48 -12.66 21.59
CA ASP A 585 -2.52 -11.70 21.21
C ASP A 585 -3.37 -11.29 22.42
N ARG A 586 -2.99 -10.20 23.07
CA ARG A 586 -3.62 -9.67 24.27
C ARG A 586 -4.49 -8.44 24.05
N GLN A 587 -4.56 -7.96 22.83
CA GLN A 587 -5.39 -6.80 22.47
C GLN A 587 -6.81 -7.18 22.09
N GLN A 588 -7.09 -8.46 21.98
CA GLN A 588 -8.40 -9.02 21.68
C GLN A 588 -8.93 -9.83 22.88
N PRO A 589 -10.23 -10.12 22.98
CA PRO A 589 -10.76 -10.96 24.04
C PRO A 589 -10.06 -12.31 24.10
N PHE A 590 -9.60 -12.71 25.28
CA PHE A 590 -8.92 -13.99 25.44
C PHE A 590 -9.85 -15.18 25.41
N ASN A 591 -10.96 -15.05 26.13
CA ASN A 591 -11.85 -16.17 26.40
C ASN A 591 -12.97 -16.13 25.37
N LEU A 592 -12.76 -16.77 24.22
CA LEU A 592 -13.77 -16.90 23.18
C LEU A 592 -14.27 -18.33 23.12
N ARG A 593 -15.57 -18.50 22.91
CA ARG A 593 -16.22 -19.76 22.60
C ARG A 593 -17.43 -19.53 21.71
N VAL A 594 -17.85 -20.56 21.01
CA VAL A 594 -19.11 -20.53 20.27
C VAL A 594 -20.29 -20.59 21.21
N ALA A 595 -21.42 -20.06 20.81
CA ALA A 595 -22.67 -20.14 21.56
C ALA A 595 -23.03 -21.60 21.88
N GLY A 596 -23.41 -21.87 23.16
CA GLY A 596 -23.69 -23.23 23.59
C GLY A 596 -22.47 -24.03 24.09
N GLY A 597 -21.31 -23.46 24.01
CA GLY A 597 -20.09 -23.99 24.61
C GLY A 597 -19.33 -24.98 23.77
N GLY A 598 -18.32 -25.26 23.51
CA GLY A 598 -17.62 -26.29 22.74
C GLY A 598 -16.37 -25.79 22.04
N ALA A 599 -16.03 -24.51 22.21
CA ALA A 599 -14.77 -24.01 21.75
C ALA A 599 -13.82 -23.67 22.89
N GLN A 600 -12.65 -23.20 22.55
CA GLN A 600 -11.60 -22.96 23.52
C GLN A 600 -11.97 -21.90 24.55
N THR A 601 -11.75 -22.28 25.82
CA THR A 601 -11.86 -21.38 26.94
C THR A 601 -10.56 -21.49 27.72
N ILE A 602 -9.82 -20.37 27.80
CA ILE A 602 -8.67 -20.33 28.68
C ILE A 602 -9.13 -20.14 30.11
N GLY A 603 -8.49 -20.86 31.05
CA GLY A 603 -8.78 -20.77 32.48
C GLY A 603 -8.34 -19.45 33.14
N ALA A 604 -8.05 -18.42 32.38
CA ALA A 604 -7.66 -17.12 32.88
C ALA A 604 -8.86 -16.38 33.49
N ALA A 605 -8.60 -15.52 34.47
CA ALA A 605 -9.58 -14.56 34.96
C ALA A 605 -9.95 -13.62 33.79
N GLY A 606 -11.24 -13.38 33.65
CA GLY A 606 -11.73 -12.50 32.61
C GLY A 606 -13.12 -12.88 32.13
N LYS A 607 -13.66 -12.05 31.24
CA LYS A 607 -14.96 -12.28 30.64
C LYS A 607 -14.85 -13.33 29.53
N ILE A 608 -15.77 -14.26 29.50
CA ILE A 608 -15.89 -15.25 28.42
C ILE A 608 -16.91 -14.74 27.43
N TYR A 609 -16.50 -14.69 26.14
CA TYR A 609 -17.36 -14.25 25.07
C TYR A 609 -17.88 -15.44 24.27
N ASP A 610 -19.20 -15.54 24.16
CA ASP A 610 -19.84 -16.44 23.22
C ASP A 610 -19.93 -15.71 21.86
N VAL A 611 -19.43 -16.32 20.81
CA VAL A 611 -19.56 -15.83 19.44
C VAL A 611 -20.50 -16.73 18.66
N ALA A 612 -21.42 -16.13 17.93
CA ALA A 612 -22.47 -16.84 17.20
C ALA A 612 -22.37 -16.61 15.69
N PHE A 613 -21.96 -15.43 15.29
CA PHE A 613 -21.96 -15.03 13.88
C PHE A 613 -20.63 -14.37 13.50
N MET A 614 -20.23 -14.58 12.22
CA MET A 614 -19.22 -13.78 11.54
C MET A 614 -19.89 -12.92 10.50
N GLN A 615 -19.83 -11.61 10.67
CA GLN A 615 -20.46 -10.60 9.80
C GLN A 615 -19.40 -9.99 8.88
N PHE A 616 -19.72 -9.93 7.60
CA PHE A 616 -18.81 -9.41 6.56
C PHE A 616 -19.23 -8.02 6.11
N PHE A 617 -18.22 -7.19 5.76
CA PHE A 617 -18.39 -5.83 5.30
C PHE A 617 -17.60 -5.59 4.01
N GLN A 618 -18.15 -4.72 3.15
CA GLN A 618 -17.50 -4.19 1.95
C GLN A 618 -17.17 -2.70 2.13
N ALA A 619 -16.09 -2.26 1.49
CA ALA A 619 -15.60 -0.87 1.56
C ALA A 619 -16.27 0.02 0.48
N ASP A 620 -17.60 0.04 0.45
CA ASP A 620 -18.36 0.75 -0.60
C ASP A 620 -19.03 2.05 -0.12
N LEU A 621 -18.99 2.33 1.17
CA LEU A 621 -19.53 3.57 1.71
C LEU A 621 -18.43 4.61 1.83
N ILE A 622 -18.65 5.77 1.24
CA ILE A 622 -17.65 6.83 1.17
C ILE A 622 -18.21 8.10 1.79
N ARG A 623 -17.44 8.75 2.66
CA ARG A 623 -17.75 10.10 3.13
C ARG A 623 -17.51 11.09 1.98
N GLY A 624 -18.56 11.77 1.55
CA GLY A 624 -18.48 12.73 0.45
C GLY A 624 -18.12 14.13 0.93
N LYS A 625 -17.58 14.93 0.02
CA LYS A 625 -17.26 16.36 0.22
C LYS A 625 -18.49 17.28 0.10
N GLY A 626 -19.72 16.75 0.04
CA GLY A 626 -20.91 17.54 -0.19
C GLY A 626 -21.11 17.90 -1.66
N LEU A 627 -21.74 19.05 -1.94
CA LEU A 627 -21.98 19.52 -3.29
C LEU A 627 -20.90 20.51 -3.74
N TYR A 628 -20.44 20.35 -4.98
CA TYR A 628 -19.58 21.37 -5.59
C TYR A 628 -20.39 22.63 -5.89
N LYS A 629 -20.03 23.75 -5.25
CA LYS A 629 -20.82 24.99 -5.21
C LYS A 629 -21.26 25.56 -6.56
N SER A 630 -20.48 25.33 -7.61
CA SER A 630 -20.77 25.88 -8.94
C SER A 630 -21.64 24.97 -9.80
N THR A 631 -21.81 23.71 -9.45
CA THR A 631 -22.45 22.72 -10.31
C THR A 631 -23.54 21.91 -9.61
N ASP A 632 -23.68 22.07 -8.29
CA ASP A 632 -24.53 21.21 -7.44
C ASP A 632 -24.24 19.70 -7.64
N THR A 633 -23.02 19.37 -8.08
CA THR A 633 -22.59 18.01 -8.34
C THR A 633 -22.00 17.41 -7.07
N PRO A 634 -22.47 16.22 -6.66
CA PRO A 634 -21.88 15.51 -5.54
C PRO A 634 -20.39 15.25 -5.75
N GLN A 635 -19.58 15.52 -4.72
CA GLN A 635 -18.14 15.26 -4.74
C GLN A 635 -17.87 14.05 -3.84
N PRO A 636 -17.36 12.94 -4.39
CA PRO A 636 -16.91 11.83 -3.58
C PRO A 636 -15.70 12.26 -2.74
N GLY A 637 -15.67 11.79 -1.50
CA GLY A 637 -14.50 11.91 -0.64
C GLY A 637 -13.69 10.62 -0.66
N ARG A 638 -12.68 10.58 0.15
CA ARG A 638 -11.83 9.42 0.30
C ARG A 638 -12.24 8.51 1.45
N ARG A 639 -12.81 9.06 2.53
CA ARG A 639 -13.10 8.30 3.74
C ARG A 639 -14.01 7.13 3.44
N VAL A 640 -13.41 5.94 3.37
CA VAL A 640 -14.12 4.69 3.12
C VAL A 640 -14.71 4.19 4.43
N LEU A 641 -16.00 3.89 4.39
CA LEU A 641 -16.75 3.31 5.50
C LEU A 641 -17.25 1.92 5.10
N ALA A 642 -17.35 1.03 6.06
CA ALA A 642 -17.86 -0.31 5.85
C ALA A 642 -19.38 -0.32 5.65
N GLN A 643 -19.83 -1.10 4.68
CA GLN A 643 -21.22 -1.54 4.51
C GLN A 643 -21.31 -3.04 4.80
N PRO A 644 -22.40 -3.58 5.37
CA PRO A 644 -22.63 -5.01 5.34
C PRO A 644 -22.52 -5.53 3.91
N MET A 645 -21.83 -6.66 3.73
CA MET A 645 -21.66 -7.28 2.42
C MET A 645 -23.01 -7.39 1.68
N HIS A 646 -23.09 -6.82 0.50
CA HIS A 646 -24.34 -6.66 -0.23
C HIS A 646 -24.31 -7.23 -1.65
N ASP A 647 -23.20 -7.87 -2.05
CA ASP A 647 -23.17 -8.61 -3.31
C ASP A 647 -24.34 -9.60 -3.36
N SER A 648 -25.20 -9.49 -4.37
CA SER A 648 -26.46 -10.22 -4.43
C SER A 648 -26.25 -11.74 -4.49
N THR A 649 -25.19 -12.21 -5.16
CA THR A 649 -24.90 -13.63 -5.32
C THR A 649 -24.30 -14.20 -4.03
N ALA A 650 -23.33 -13.52 -3.43
CA ALA A 650 -22.76 -13.91 -2.15
C ALA A 650 -23.83 -13.91 -1.05
N HIS A 651 -24.68 -12.87 -1.02
CA HIS A 651 -25.75 -12.77 -0.03
C HIS A 651 -26.79 -13.88 -0.18
N MET A 652 -27.16 -14.24 -1.41
CA MET A 652 -28.09 -15.33 -1.66
C MET A 652 -27.53 -16.71 -1.28
N LEU A 653 -26.22 -16.92 -1.50
CA LEU A 653 -25.57 -18.20 -1.23
C LEU A 653 -25.22 -18.39 0.24
N ASN A 654 -24.93 -17.30 0.97
CA ASN A 654 -24.75 -17.34 2.41
C ASN A 654 -26.11 -17.39 3.10
N ALA A 655 -26.45 -18.54 3.63
CA ALA A 655 -27.78 -18.74 4.24
C ALA A 655 -28.04 -17.72 5.37
N ALA A 656 -29.09 -16.92 5.22
CA ALA A 656 -29.53 -16.03 6.27
C ALA A 656 -30.22 -16.81 7.39
N HIS A 657 -29.83 -16.56 8.62
CA HIS A 657 -30.50 -17.09 9.81
C HIS A 657 -31.37 -15.99 10.43
N GLY A 658 -32.61 -16.32 10.79
CA GLY A 658 -33.50 -15.35 11.42
C GLY A 658 -32.90 -14.80 12.72
N GLY A 659 -32.82 -13.47 12.83
CA GLY A 659 -32.25 -12.76 13.97
C GLY A 659 -30.73 -12.54 13.92
N SER A 660 -30.04 -13.04 12.89
CA SER A 660 -28.61 -12.76 12.69
C SER A 660 -28.35 -11.34 12.16
N PRO A 661 -27.18 -10.75 12.42
CA PRO A 661 -26.79 -9.49 11.79
C PRO A 661 -26.80 -9.58 10.26
N ALA A 662 -27.05 -8.46 9.58
CA ALA A 662 -27.03 -8.41 8.13
C ALA A 662 -25.70 -8.93 7.58
N SER A 663 -25.73 -9.80 6.56
CA SER A 663 -24.57 -10.35 5.88
C SER A 663 -23.60 -11.13 6.80
N SER A 664 -24.16 -11.83 7.78
CA SER A 664 -23.42 -12.73 8.64
C SER A 664 -23.68 -14.18 8.29
N VAL A 665 -22.71 -15.03 8.64
CA VAL A 665 -22.85 -16.49 8.65
C VAL A 665 -22.72 -17.03 10.07
N THR A 666 -23.35 -18.17 10.34
CA THR A 666 -23.26 -18.82 11.65
C THR A 666 -21.88 -19.43 11.84
N ILE A 667 -21.30 -19.25 13.03
CA ILE A 667 -20.13 -19.98 13.48
C ILE A 667 -20.60 -21.40 13.88
N ALA A 668 -20.01 -22.43 13.29
CA ALA A 668 -20.37 -23.82 13.58
C ALA A 668 -19.94 -24.28 14.99
N GLY A 669 -20.46 -25.41 15.43
CA GLY A 669 -20.20 -25.94 16.78
C GLY A 669 -18.72 -26.29 17.05
N ASP A 670 -17.93 -26.53 16.00
CA ASP A 670 -16.48 -26.71 16.08
C ASP A 670 -15.68 -25.39 16.02
N GLY A 671 -16.36 -24.25 15.96
CA GLY A 671 -15.75 -22.93 15.82
C GLY A 671 -15.45 -22.54 14.38
N SER A 672 -15.75 -23.40 13.40
CA SER A 672 -15.44 -23.10 12.00
C SER A 672 -16.44 -22.11 11.37
N VAL A 673 -15.96 -21.44 10.32
CA VAL A 673 -16.73 -20.50 9.48
C VAL A 673 -16.44 -20.80 8.02
N ALA A 674 -17.46 -20.68 7.17
CA ALA A 674 -17.30 -20.64 5.72
C ALA A 674 -18.31 -19.67 5.11
N ALA A 675 -17.86 -18.83 4.19
CA ALA A 675 -18.71 -17.82 3.55
C ALA A 675 -18.30 -17.56 2.10
N PHE A 676 -19.28 -17.41 1.21
CA PHE A 676 -19.05 -16.83 -0.10
C PHE A 676 -18.77 -15.35 0.04
N ILE A 677 -17.71 -14.89 -0.61
CA ILE A 677 -17.23 -13.51 -0.56
C ILE A 677 -17.16 -12.97 -1.99
N PRO A 678 -17.62 -11.72 -2.26
CA PRO A 678 -17.41 -11.09 -3.55
C PRO A 678 -15.91 -10.88 -3.79
N ALA A 679 -15.45 -11.31 -4.97
CA ALA A 679 -14.06 -11.17 -5.34
C ALA A 679 -13.71 -9.74 -5.80
N ARG A 680 -12.45 -9.36 -5.70
CA ARG A 680 -11.90 -8.06 -6.10
C ARG A 680 -12.59 -6.87 -5.41
N ARG A 681 -13.00 -7.08 -4.15
CA ARG A 681 -13.53 -6.06 -3.25
C ARG A 681 -12.67 -5.99 -2.01
N ALA A 682 -12.57 -4.81 -1.42
CA ALA A 682 -11.99 -4.65 -0.10
C ALA A 682 -13.00 -5.15 0.94
N MET A 683 -12.66 -6.22 1.62
CA MET A 683 -13.51 -6.90 2.59
C MET A 683 -12.90 -6.82 3.99
N THR A 684 -13.76 -6.71 4.99
CA THR A 684 -13.40 -6.92 6.39
C THR A 684 -14.54 -7.62 7.10
N TRP A 685 -14.35 -7.97 8.39
CA TRP A 685 -15.35 -8.72 9.15
C TRP A 685 -15.30 -8.45 10.64
N GLN A 686 -16.34 -8.86 11.32
CA GLN A 686 -16.38 -8.92 12.78
C GLN A 686 -17.08 -10.19 13.25
N MET A 687 -16.69 -10.69 14.43
CA MET A 687 -17.45 -11.69 15.13
C MET A 687 -18.43 -11.01 16.10
N THR A 688 -19.65 -11.54 16.18
CA THR A 688 -20.69 -11.04 17.07
C THR A 688 -21.21 -12.15 17.97
N ASP A 689 -21.77 -11.76 19.10
CA ASP A 689 -22.57 -12.66 19.93
C ASP A 689 -23.93 -12.97 19.27
N ALA A 690 -24.77 -13.76 19.96
CA ALA A 690 -26.08 -14.16 19.47
C ALA A 690 -27.08 -12.97 19.33
N THR A 691 -26.79 -11.83 19.94
CA THR A 691 -27.61 -10.61 19.85
C THR A 691 -27.13 -9.67 18.74
N GLY A 692 -26.00 -9.99 18.09
CA GLY A 692 -25.37 -9.15 17.06
C GLY A 692 -24.41 -8.12 17.64
N THR A 693 -24.11 -8.17 18.94
CA THR A 693 -23.13 -7.28 19.56
C THR A 693 -21.72 -7.66 19.09
N PRO A 694 -20.94 -6.71 18.56
CA PRO A 694 -19.55 -6.98 18.15
C PRO A 694 -18.66 -7.41 19.31
N VAL A 695 -17.89 -8.47 19.10
CA VAL A 695 -16.93 -9.02 20.09
C VAL A 695 -15.50 -8.78 19.62
N VAL A 696 -15.22 -9.07 18.36
CA VAL A 696 -13.89 -8.90 17.75
C VAL A 696 -14.06 -8.37 16.33
N ARG A 697 -13.22 -7.45 15.92
CA ARG A 697 -13.20 -6.86 14.56
C ARG A 697 -11.85 -7.03 13.90
N GLU A 698 -11.88 -7.33 12.61
CA GLU A 698 -10.74 -7.13 11.72
C GLU A 698 -10.67 -5.64 11.36
N ARG A 699 -9.46 -5.09 11.27
CA ARG A 699 -9.24 -3.68 10.94
C ARG A 699 -8.65 -3.49 9.56
N LEU A 700 -7.99 -4.52 9.04
CA LEU A 700 -7.39 -4.51 7.74
C LEU A 700 -8.43 -4.90 6.67
N TRP A 701 -8.34 -4.24 5.54
CA TRP A 701 -9.11 -4.62 4.38
C TRP A 701 -8.37 -5.67 3.58
N VAL A 702 -9.03 -6.77 3.25
CA VAL A 702 -8.45 -7.92 2.55
C VAL A 702 -9.19 -8.14 1.24
N THR A 703 -8.44 -8.33 0.16
CA THR A 703 -8.99 -8.64 -1.17
C THR A 703 -8.92 -10.15 -1.43
N PHE A 704 -9.96 -10.69 -2.03
CA PHE A 704 -10.04 -12.08 -2.49
C PHE A 704 -10.12 -12.11 -4.01
N GLN A 705 -9.59 -13.17 -4.64
CA GLN A 705 -9.65 -13.32 -6.10
C GLN A 705 -10.75 -14.31 -6.53
N PRO A 706 -11.28 -14.17 -7.78
CA PRO A 706 -12.26 -15.11 -8.29
C PRO A 706 -11.74 -16.56 -8.29
N GLY A 707 -12.47 -17.45 -7.63
CA GLY A 707 -12.08 -18.85 -7.49
C GLY A 707 -11.14 -19.14 -6.33
N GLU A 708 -10.73 -18.14 -5.55
CA GLU A 708 -9.92 -18.35 -4.35
C GLU A 708 -10.73 -19.07 -3.28
N VAL A 709 -10.11 -20.06 -2.65
CA VAL A 709 -10.58 -20.65 -1.40
C VAL A 709 -9.53 -20.32 -0.34
N ARG A 710 -9.72 -19.18 0.34
CA ARG A 710 -8.83 -18.73 1.40
C ARG A 710 -9.09 -19.52 2.66
N VAL A 711 -8.07 -20.17 3.19
CA VAL A 711 -8.15 -20.97 4.39
C VAL A 711 -7.30 -20.36 5.50
N CYS A 712 -7.96 -20.00 6.60
CA CYS A 712 -7.31 -19.59 7.84
C CYS A 712 -7.46 -20.73 8.87
N ALA A 713 -6.35 -21.16 9.49
CA ALA A 713 -6.43 -22.15 10.55
C ALA A 713 -7.13 -21.58 11.80
N SER A 714 -6.87 -20.31 12.09
CA SER A 714 -7.41 -19.57 13.25
C SER A 714 -7.55 -18.09 12.90
N CYS A 715 -8.16 -17.29 13.78
CA CYS A 715 -8.08 -15.85 13.68
C CYS A 715 -6.65 -15.38 13.99
N HIS A 716 -6.06 -14.65 13.05
CA HIS A 716 -4.74 -14.04 13.17
C HIS A 716 -3.56 -15.00 13.28
N GLY A 717 -3.67 -16.21 12.76
CA GLY A 717 -2.60 -17.18 12.77
C GLY A 717 -2.18 -17.62 14.18
N LEU A 718 -1.25 -18.54 14.24
CA LEU A 718 -0.59 -18.96 15.46
C LEU A 718 0.92 -18.97 15.21
N ASN A 719 1.66 -18.29 16.06
CA ASN A 719 3.13 -18.37 15.99
C ASN A 719 3.62 -19.75 16.49
N ASN A 720 3.15 -20.19 17.66
CA ASN A 720 3.49 -21.49 18.21
C ASN A 720 2.26 -22.25 18.70
N VAL A 721 1.58 -21.66 19.69
CA VAL A 721 0.40 -22.22 20.33
C VAL A 721 -0.66 -21.14 20.50
N ASP A 722 -1.88 -21.56 20.66
CA ASP A 722 -2.97 -20.68 21.01
C ASP A 722 -2.98 -20.31 22.50
N GLN A 723 -3.93 -19.51 22.88
CA GLN A 723 -4.15 -19.06 24.27
C GLN A 723 -4.42 -20.20 25.26
N ALA A 724 -4.84 -21.38 24.79
CA ALA A 724 -5.06 -22.58 25.59
C ALA A 724 -3.85 -23.53 25.54
N GLY A 725 -2.77 -23.22 24.86
CA GLY A 725 -1.59 -24.03 24.67
C GLY A 725 -1.74 -25.12 23.59
N ALA A 726 -2.77 -25.06 22.76
CA ALA A 726 -2.96 -25.98 21.64
C ALA A 726 -2.29 -25.46 20.35
N THR A 727 -1.88 -26.40 19.50
CA THR A 727 -1.38 -26.08 18.16
C THR A 727 -2.51 -25.65 17.22
N ALA A 728 -2.15 -25.19 16.00
CA ALA A 728 -3.12 -24.78 14.99
C ALA A 728 -4.21 -25.84 14.74
N PRO A 729 -5.48 -25.43 14.59
CA PRO A 729 -6.58 -26.35 14.34
C PRO A 729 -6.38 -27.19 13.07
N THR A 730 -6.63 -28.49 13.18
CA THR A 730 -6.54 -29.46 12.08
C THR A 730 -7.88 -30.15 11.80
N ASN A 731 -8.97 -29.70 12.42
CA ASN A 731 -10.31 -30.24 12.21
C ASN A 731 -10.78 -30.04 10.78
N THR A 732 -11.55 -30.94 10.24
CA THR A 732 -12.35 -30.75 9.02
C THR A 732 -13.43 -29.74 9.34
N PRO A 733 -13.50 -28.56 8.66
CA PRO A 733 -14.41 -27.50 9.05
C PRO A 733 -15.87 -27.87 8.79
N ASP A 734 -16.68 -27.97 9.85
CA ASP A 734 -18.12 -28.29 9.76
C ASP A 734 -18.87 -27.23 8.93
N ALA A 735 -18.53 -25.95 9.09
CA ALA A 735 -19.15 -24.87 8.34
C ALA A 735 -18.93 -25.03 6.84
N LEU A 736 -17.72 -25.43 6.41
CA LEU A 736 -17.44 -25.67 4.99
C LEU A 736 -18.25 -26.86 4.47
N TYR A 737 -18.31 -27.96 5.20
CA TYR A 737 -19.12 -29.11 4.81
C TYR A 737 -20.60 -28.71 4.61
N GLN A 738 -21.19 -28.00 5.57
CA GLN A 738 -22.58 -27.56 5.52
C GLN A 738 -22.82 -26.60 4.33
N LEU A 739 -21.91 -25.64 4.10
CA LEU A 739 -21.98 -24.73 2.96
C LEU A 739 -21.95 -25.47 1.63
N LEU A 740 -21.06 -26.45 1.46
CA LEU A 740 -20.93 -27.23 0.23
C LEU A 740 -22.17 -28.09 -0.04
N VAL A 741 -22.76 -28.70 1.00
CA VAL A 741 -24.01 -29.45 0.88
C VAL A 741 -25.17 -28.54 0.48
N SER A 742 -25.29 -27.37 1.10
CA SER A 742 -26.29 -26.35 0.75
C SER A 742 -26.13 -25.87 -0.68
N TRP A 743 -24.93 -25.49 -1.08
CA TRP A 743 -24.63 -25.04 -2.44
C TRP A 743 -24.98 -26.11 -3.48
N LYS A 744 -24.59 -27.37 -3.26
CA LYS A 744 -24.92 -28.48 -4.15
C LYS A 744 -26.42 -28.70 -4.28
N SER A 745 -27.18 -28.54 -3.18
CA SER A 745 -28.63 -28.67 -3.20
C SER A 745 -29.30 -27.54 -4.01
N GLN A 746 -28.79 -26.33 -3.91
CA GLN A 746 -29.30 -25.18 -4.68
C GLN A 746 -29.09 -25.36 -6.19
N LEU A 747 -27.97 -25.91 -6.61
CA LEU A 747 -27.69 -26.24 -8.02
C LEU A 747 -28.60 -27.34 -8.57
N ASN A 748 -29.02 -28.29 -7.73
CA ASN A 748 -29.88 -29.40 -8.11
C ASN A 748 -31.39 -29.05 -8.14
N VAL A 749 -31.77 -27.88 -7.65
CA VAL A 749 -33.13 -27.37 -7.82
C VAL A 749 -33.28 -26.97 -9.29
N LYS A 750 -33.93 -27.79 -10.09
CA LYS A 750 -34.30 -27.45 -11.49
C LYS A 750 -35.04 -26.11 -11.46
N PRO A 751 -34.72 -25.17 -12.36
CA PRO A 751 -35.52 -23.96 -12.47
C PRO A 751 -36.96 -24.36 -12.73
N GLY A 752 -37.82 -24.09 -11.76
CA GLY A 752 -39.27 -24.26 -11.97
C GLY A 752 -39.65 -23.40 -13.13
N VAL A 753 -40.36 -23.98 -14.11
CA VAL A 753 -40.92 -23.26 -15.24
C VAL A 753 -41.84 -22.17 -14.67
N PHE A 754 -41.42 -20.94 -14.60
CA PHE A 754 -42.26 -19.78 -14.32
C PHE A 754 -43.11 -19.59 -15.56
N LEU A 755 -44.33 -20.16 -15.56
CA LEU A 755 -45.37 -19.74 -16.50
C LEU A 755 -45.77 -18.30 -16.13
N PRO A 756 -45.71 -17.34 -17.06
CA PRO A 756 -46.19 -15.99 -16.77
C PRO A 756 -47.68 -16.08 -16.50
N LEU A 757 -48.08 -15.64 -15.29
CA LEU A 757 -49.46 -15.38 -14.98
C LEU A 757 -49.96 -14.22 -15.85
N THR A 758 -50.55 -14.52 -16.98
CA THR A 758 -51.34 -13.54 -17.72
C THR A 758 -52.55 -13.15 -16.85
N ARG A 759 -52.51 -11.94 -16.28
CA ARG A 759 -53.72 -11.31 -15.74
C ARG A 759 -54.67 -11.06 -16.91
N ARG A 760 -55.88 -11.62 -16.82
CA ARG A 760 -57.05 -11.18 -17.55
C ARG A 760 -57.61 -9.89 -16.95
#